data_471571b50aa84524bb056ecffa4eea3e
#
_entry.id   471571b50aa84524bb056ecffa4eea3e
#
_cell.length_a   1.000
_cell.length_b   1.000
_cell.length_c   1.000
_cell.angle_alpha   90.00
_cell.angle_beta   90.00
_cell.angle_gamma   90.00
#
_symmetry.space_group_name_H-M   'P 1'
#
loop_
_entity.id
_entity.type
_entity.pdbx_description
1 polymer ?
#
loop_
_entity_poly.entity_id
_entity_poly.type
_entity_poly.pdbx_seq_one_letter_code
_entity_poly.pdbx_strand_id
1 'polypeptide(L)'
;MYKTIFNKRRSIRFTQFVNKGYALFSCLGKEVIVGTLSVASLTYAKAEGISTDVTKLDSAHFNEKEYVLDEVNVTGSRAPLTQRQQARMVTVLSREDIQAAPVQSVNDLLKRIVGVDVRQRGPIGAQTDVTIRGGNHEQITFLLNGINIGDPQTAHNVADFPVDISEIERIEVLEGPAGSVYGTASMLGAINIVTRPKRLPSLSVYAETGSFGYVRSGGRINAVSGKWNHQLSASFTRSDGYNRNKAGGLNTDFRAEKAFYQGNYTDDDVLVSWHAGLSNKDFGSSTNYSAKYDDQFEHTFKTYTAVQGETKRGAIKWRPAVYWNHNYDRFELFRGRPGSYPFNYHRTDCYGINLNSYFDWTLGRTAFGAELRNEDLVSTNLGTPLSHPKHVSGTDNVMYKVGVNRTNLQFILEHNLLIGGLTMSAGLVAVKNSWAEMHMKVYPSVNASYRFGDAWKLYASYNTSLRMPSITELFYSVGGHKADPNLKPEELSAVELGMKYAKHGLSGSLSGFYNHYTNLIDWIDDGEKDAGGAVVWKSVNFGTIDAWGTEMALNADFRQLLPTQKLLKTLGISYCFIQQHHKEFAGIHSLYALEYLKNKVVGNLQLNLWKRLDLGVDYRFQHRMGSYKDPAGKLHRYGSYGILDAKLSWNAPKWNVYFAGNNLLDRDYVDVGNVKQPGVWIVAGARFDVEL
;
A
#
# COMPACT_ATOMS: atom_id res chain seq x y z
N MET A 1 39.61 21.13 26.12
CA MET A 1 39.44 22.02 24.96
C MET A 1 39.64 21.33 23.60
N TYR A 2 39.78 20.01 23.54
CA TYR A 2 40.03 19.25 22.29
C TYR A 2 38.86 18.33 21.83
N LYS A 3 37.76 18.25 22.56
CA LYS A 3 36.59 17.39 22.23
C LYS A 3 35.46 18.10 21.46
N THR A 4 35.47 19.41 21.37
CA THR A 4 34.37 20.20 20.78
C THR A 4 34.56 20.51 19.27
N ILE A 5 35.72 20.26 18.72
CA ILE A 5 36.03 20.59 17.31
C ILE A 5 35.70 19.43 16.37
N PHE A 6 35.68 18.19 16.85
CA PHE A 6 35.41 17.00 16.01
C PHE A 6 33.92 16.76 15.70
N ASN A 7 33.01 17.21 16.55
CA ASN A 7 31.57 17.03 16.32
C ASN A 7 30.97 18.05 15.33
N LYS A 8 31.57 19.24 15.20
CA LYS A 8 31.06 20.27 14.27
C LYS A 8 31.36 19.95 12.79
N ARG A 9 32.46 19.24 12.50
CA ARG A 9 32.82 18.88 11.11
C ARG A 9 32.04 17.69 10.54
N ARG A 10 31.51 16.79 11.37
CA ARG A 10 30.66 15.66 10.90
C ARG A 10 29.23 16.10 10.61
N SER A 11 28.67 17.03 11.38
CA SER A 11 27.32 17.55 11.16
C SER A 11 27.23 18.40 9.87
N ILE A 12 28.26 19.21 9.61
CA ILE A 12 28.30 20.07 8.41
C ILE A 12 28.40 19.25 7.11
N ARG A 13 29.10 18.10 7.12
CA ARG A 13 29.19 17.24 5.93
C ARG A 13 27.90 16.49 5.62
N PHE A 14 27.13 16.10 6.64
CA PHE A 14 25.85 15.42 6.43
C PHE A 14 24.76 16.38 5.94
N THR A 15 24.70 17.58 6.51
CA THR A 15 23.76 18.63 6.09
C THR A 15 24.06 19.15 4.66
N GLN A 16 25.34 19.22 4.27
CA GLN A 16 25.71 19.57 2.89
C GLN A 16 25.37 18.46 1.89
N PHE A 17 25.38 17.19 2.31
CA PHE A 17 25.00 16.08 1.43
C PHE A 17 23.47 16.05 1.20
N VAL A 18 22.68 16.31 2.23
CA VAL A 18 21.21 16.43 2.13
C VAL A 18 20.82 17.66 1.30
N ASN A 19 21.42 18.83 1.58
CA ASN A 19 21.13 20.04 0.80
C ASN A 19 21.62 19.98 -0.66
N LYS A 20 22.71 19.26 -0.96
CA LYS A 20 23.10 18.97 -2.35
C LYS A 20 22.17 17.96 -3.02
N GLY A 21 21.58 17.02 -2.28
CA GLY A 21 20.53 16.13 -2.77
C GLY A 21 19.28 16.90 -3.21
N TYR A 22 18.83 17.85 -2.41
CA TYR A 22 17.70 18.73 -2.78
C TYR A 22 18.00 19.59 -4.02
N ALA A 23 19.21 20.11 -4.16
CA ALA A 23 19.61 20.89 -5.33
C ALA A 23 19.72 20.03 -6.61
N LEU A 24 20.14 18.77 -6.52
CA LEU A 24 20.17 17.86 -7.66
C LEU A 24 18.76 17.51 -8.15
N PHE A 25 17.80 17.27 -7.23
CA PHE A 25 16.43 16.93 -7.61
C PHE A 25 15.63 18.13 -8.17
N SER A 26 15.87 19.34 -7.69
CA SER A 26 15.23 20.53 -8.25
C SER A 26 15.75 20.88 -9.67
N CYS A 27 16.97 20.50 -10.02
CA CYS A 27 17.53 20.63 -11.37
C CYS A 27 17.04 19.52 -12.33
N LEU A 28 16.86 18.28 -11.83
CA LEU A 28 16.39 17.15 -12.66
C LEU A 28 14.98 17.36 -13.25
N GLY A 29 14.14 18.16 -12.61
CA GLY A 29 12.80 18.49 -13.11
C GLY A 29 12.79 19.35 -14.39
N LYS A 30 13.89 20.01 -14.73
CA LYS A 30 14.00 20.79 -15.98
C LYS A 30 14.83 20.08 -17.06
N GLU A 31 15.64 19.10 -16.71
CA GLU A 31 16.60 18.46 -17.63
C GLU A 31 16.31 17.00 -17.95
N VAL A 32 15.31 16.36 -17.33
CA VAL A 32 14.95 14.97 -17.64
C VAL A 32 14.46 14.79 -19.08
N ILE A 33 13.89 15.83 -19.69
CA ILE A 33 13.48 15.80 -21.12
C ILE A 33 14.70 15.86 -22.06
N VAL A 34 15.80 16.47 -21.65
CA VAL A 34 17.02 16.60 -22.45
C VAL A 34 18.01 15.46 -22.17
N GLY A 35 18.06 14.97 -20.93
CA GLY A 35 18.95 13.88 -20.51
C GLY A 35 18.59 12.51 -21.11
N THR A 36 17.32 12.23 -21.33
CA THR A 36 16.86 10.97 -21.95
C THR A 36 17.21 10.86 -23.44
N LEU A 37 17.39 11.97 -24.12
CA LEU A 37 17.85 11.98 -25.53
C LEU A 37 19.39 11.88 -25.64
N SER A 38 20.15 12.27 -24.63
CA SER A 38 21.62 12.26 -24.64
C SER A 38 22.23 10.90 -24.25
N VAL A 39 21.52 10.05 -23.48
CA VAL A 39 21.99 8.71 -23.13
C VAL A 39 21.84 7.73 -24.30
N ALA A 40 20.92 7.99 -25.22
CA ALA A 40 20.76 7.19 -26.44
C ALA A 40 21.91 7.37 -27.46
N SER A 41 22.73 8.42 -27.31
CA SER A 41 23.86 8.70 -28.24
C SER A 41 25.23 8.21 -27.74
N LEU A 42 25.33 7.69 -26.51
CA LEU A 42 26.61 7.26 -25.92
C LEU A 42 26.88 5.74 -25.97
N THR A 43 25.96 4.95 -26.51
CA THR A 43 26.11 3.47 -26.62
C THR A 43 26.59 2.96 -27.97
N TYR A 44 27.12 3.83 -28.86
CA TYR A 44 27.78 3.41 -30.10
C TYR A 44 29.30 3.51 -29.99
N ALA A 45 29.90 2.79 -29.04
CA ALA A 45 31.35 2.57 -29.01
C ALA A 45 31.64 1.07 -28.85
N LYS A 46 31.90 0.47 -29.99
CA LYS A 46 32.69 -0.73 -30.27
C LYS A 46 33.04 -1.67 -29.10
N ALA A 47 32.42 -2.86 -29.14
CA ALA A 47 33.07 -4.08 -28.70
C ALA A 47 33.32 -4.98 -29.93
N GLU A 48 34.51 -4.90 -30.47
CA GLU A 48 35.04 -5.89 -31.40
C GLU A 48 35.67 -7.03 -30.60
N GLY A 49 35.25 -8.25 -30.93
CA GLY A 49 36.04 -9.46 -30.82
C GLY A 49 35.82 -10.32 -29.58
N ILE A 50 34.85 -11.21 -29.62
CA ILE A 50 35.05 -12.64 -29.31
C ILE A 50 34.05 -13.44 -30.17
N SER A 51 34.59 -14.13 -31.16
CA SER A 51 33.91 -15.16 -31.94
C SER A 51 33.81 -16.41 -31.07
N THR A 52 32.61 -16.84 -30.75
CA THR A 52 32.34 -18.24 -30.48
C THR A 52 31.03 -18.63 -31.15
N ASP A 53 31.12 -19.61 -32.01
CA ASP A 53 30.04 -20.31 -32.68
C ASP A 53 28.85 -20.57 -31.73
N VAL A 54 27.73 -19.95 -31.99
CA VAL A 54 26.43 -20.41 -31.54
C VAL A 54 25.58 -20.63 -32.79
N THR A 55 25.81 -21.79 -33.39
CA THR A 55 24.91 -22.34 -34.40
C THR A 55 23.56 -22.61 -33.78
N LYS A 56 22.55 -21.99 -34.37
CA LYS A 56 21.12 -22.38 -34.35
C LYS A 56 20.51 -22.68 -32.99
N LEU A 57 20.07 -21.64 -32.32
CA LEU A 57 18.88 -21.76 -31.52
C LEU A 57 17.72 -21.26 -32.37
N ASP A 58 16.89 -22.21 -32.78
CA ASP A 58 15.61 -22.00 -33.42
C ASP A 58 14.86 -20.88 -32.68
N SER A 59 14.11 -20.10 -33.45
CA SER A 59 13.03 -19.24 -33.00
C SER A 59 11.95 -20.09 -32.31
N ALA A 60 12.35 -20.75 -31.23
CA ALA A 60 11.43 -21.35 -30.28
C ALA A 60 10.68 -20.17 -29.65
N HIS A 61 9.40 -20.11 -29.93
CA HIS A 61 8.43 -19.38 -29.16
C HIS A 61 8.90 -19.29 -27.70
N PHE A 62 9.19 -18.09 -27.21
CA PHE A 62 9.16 -17.83 -25.79
C PHE A 62 7.73 -18.13 -25.33
N ASN A 63 7.48 -19.38 -25.02
CA ASN A 63 6.47 -19.73 -24.06
C ASN A 63 6.95 -19.05 -22.78
N GLU A 64 6.45 -17.83 -22.50
CA GLU A 64 6.27 -17.40 -21.14
C GLU A 64 5.60 -18.60 -20.47
N LYS A 65 6.38 -19.36 -19.69
CA LYS A 65 5.79 -20.34 -18.79
C LYS A 65 4.76 -19.53 -18.00
N GLU A 66 3.50 -19.73 -18.32
CA GLU A 66 2.39 -19.33 -17.50
C GLU A 66 2.77 -19.79 -16.09
N TYR A 67 3.22 -18.86 -15.23
CA TYR A 67 3.32 -19.16 -13.83
C TYR A 67 1.88 -19.35 -13.41
N VAL A 68 1.46 -20.60 -13.30
CA VAL A 68 0.16 -20.91 -12.71
C VAL A 68 0.19 -20.22 -11.37
N LEU A 69 -0.66 -19.22 -11.14
CA LEU A 69 -0.68 -18.40 -9.92
C LEU A 69 -0.69 -19.28 -8.66
N ASP A 70 -1.22 -20.48 -8.76
CA ASP A 70 -1.24 -21.50 -7.70
C ASP A 70 0.15 -22.00 -7.27
N GLU A 71 1.20 -21.84 -8.08
CA GLU A 71 2.59 -22.23 -7.78
C GLU A 71 3.43 -21.07 -7.22
N VAL A 72 2.92 -19.84 -7.26
CA VAL A 72 3.62 -18.68 -6.71
C VAL A 72 3.57 -18.71 -5.18
N ASN A 73 4.73 -18.58 -4.54
CA ASN A 73 4.79 -18.38 -3.10
C ASN A 73 4.18 -17.03 -2.74
N VAL A 74 3.16 -17.03 -1.91
CA VAL A 74 2.46 -15.83 -1.45
C VAL A 74 2.63 -15.66 0.06
N THR A 75 2.49 -14.45 0.53
CA THR A 75 2.76 -14.06 1.92
C THR A 75 1.57 -14.27 2.86
N GLY A 76 0.85 -15.36 2.71
CA GLY A 76 -0.26 -15.74 3.61
C GLY A 76 0.16 -16.60 4.83
N SER A 77 1.45 -16.90 4.98
CA SER A 77 2.05 -17.69 6.05
C SER A 77 3.47 -17.21 6.31
N ARG A 78 3.99 -17.41 7.52
CA ARG A 78 5.37 -17.08 7.87
C ARG A 78 6.39 -17.93 7.11
N ALA A 79 6.12 -19.19 6.95
CA ALA A 79 6.88 -20.04 6.05
C ALA A 79 6.40 -19.86 4.61
N PRO A 80 7.30 -19.92 3.61
CA PRO A 80 6.89 -19.84 2.22
C PRO A 80 5.98 -21.03 1.86
N LEU A 81 4.74 -20.74 1.55
CA LEU A 81 3.76 -21.69 1.02
C LEU A 81 3.25 -21.17 -0.31
N THR A 82 3.02 -22.06 -1.26
CA THR A 82 2.37 -21.69 -2.52
C THR A 82 0.92 -21.30 -2.26
N GLN A 83 0.30 -20.53 -3.16
CA GLN A 83 -1.11 -20.15 -3.05
C GLN A 83 -2.00 -21.40 -2.93
N ARG A 84 -1.62 -22.49 -3.58
CA ARG A 84 -2.30 -23.79 -3.49
C ARG A 84 -2.23 -24.41 -2.09
N GLN A 85 -1.10 -24.26 -1.39
CA GLN A 85 -0.85 -24.80 -0.05
C GLN A 85 -1.39 -23.90 1.07
N GLN A 86 -1.67 -22.62 0.81
CA GLN A 86 -2.18 -21.70 1.83
C GLN A 86 -3.50 -22.19 2.40
N ALA A 87 -3.63 -22.21 3.73
CA ALA A 87 -4.90 -22.52 4.39
C ALA A 87 -5.88 -21.33 4.35
N ARG A 88 -5.43 -20.12 4.00
CA ARG A 88 -6.21 -18.88 3.94
C ARG A 88 -6.35 -18.36 2.51
N MET A 89 -7.29 -17.42 2.31
CA MET A 89 -7.41 -16.69 1.04
C MET A 89 -6.35 -15.62 0.94
N VAL A 90 -5.68 -15.59 -0.21
CA VAL A 90 -4.83 -14.47 -0.64
C VAL A 90 -5.26 -14.07 -2.04
N THR A 91 -5.70 -12.84 -2.19
CA THR A 91 -6.02 -12.25 -3.49
C THR A 91 -4.74 -11.70 -4.11
N VAL A 92 -4.47 -12.08 -5.35
CA VAL A 92 -3.25 -11.65 -6.08
C VAL A 92 -3.66 -10.91 -7.35
N LEU A 93 -3.20 -9.67 -7.50
CA LEU A 93 -3.20 -8.95 -8.77
C LEU A 93 -1.87 -9.18 -9.47
N SER A 94 -1.91 -9.85 -10.59
CA SER A 94 -0.73 -10.21 -11.37
C SER A 94 -0.17 -9.02 -12.16
N ARG A 95 1.02 -9.17 -12.72
CA ARG A 95 1.61 -8.19 -13.62
C ARG A 95 0.73 -7.93 -14.86
N GLU A 96 0.09 -8.96 -15.40
CA GLU A 96 -0.83 -8.85 -16.53
C GLU A 96 -2.06 -8.00 -16.16
N ASP A 97 -2.67 -8.24 -14.98
CA ASP A 97 -3.79 -7.46 -14.47
C ASP A 97 -3.44 -5.98 -14.29
N ILE A 98 -2.22 -5.71 -13.77
CA ILE A 98 -1.72 -4.36 -13.55
C ILE A 98 -1.53 -3.62 -14.87
N GLN A 99 -0.97 -4.29 -15.88
CA GLN A 99 -0.71 -3.67 -17.19
C GLN A 99 -1.99 -3.40 -17.99
N ALA A 100 -2.99 -4.28 -17.88
CA ALA A 100 -4.26 -4.15 -18.57
C ALA A 100 -5.18 -3.09 -17.94
N ALA A 101 -5.00 -2.78 -16.66
CA ALA A 101 -5.88 -1.90 -15.91
C ALA A 101 -5.81 -0.42 -16.39
N PRO A 102 -6.95 0.29 -16.42
CA PRO A 102 -7.03 1.73 -16.69
C PRO A 102 -6.70 2.56 -15.43
N VAL A 103 -5.49 2.43 -14.89
CA VAL A 103 -5.07 2.99 -13.60
C VAL A 103 -3.81 3.83 -13.73
N GLN A 104 -3.64 4.84 -12.85
CA GLN A 104 -2.48 5.72 -12.80
C GLN A 104 -1.66 5.54 -11.53
N SER A 105 -2.22 4.91 -10.49
CA SER A 105 -1.57 4.72 -9.19
C SER A 105 -1.78 3.32 -8.63
N VAL A 106 -0.96 2.96 -7.62
CA VAL A 106 -1.15 1.72 -6.85
C VAL A 106 -2.51 1.71 -6.16
N ASN A 107 -2.97 2.86 -5.68
CA ASN A 107 -4.25 3.00 -5.00
C ASN A 107 -5.43 2.68 -5.92
N ASP A 108 -5.33 3.02 -7.21
CA ASP A 108 -6.35 2.68 -8.19
C ASP A 108 -6.40 1.17 -8.46
N LEU A 109 -5.26 0.47 -8.42
CA LEU A 109 -5.23 -0.99 -8.50
C LEU A 109 -5.98 -1.65 -7.34
N LEU A 110 -5.84 -1.11 -6.12
CA LEU A 110 -6.52 -1.62 -4.93
C LEU A 110 -8.05 -1.46 -5.02
N LYS A 111 -8.56 -0.47 -5.77
CA LYS A 111 -10.00 -0.32 -6.03
C LYS A 111 -10.61 -1.51 -6.76
N ARG A 112 -9.81 -2.30 -7.50
CA ARG A 112 -10.23 -3.49 -8.24
C ARG A 112 -10.45 -4.70 -7.35
N ILE A 113 -9.98 -4.69 -6.09
CA ILE A 113 -10.16 -5.78 -5.13
C ILE A 113 -11.46 -5.53 -4.35
N VAL A 114 -12.35 -6.50 -4.36
CA VAL A 114 -13.74 -6.31 -3.88
C VAL A 114 -13.83 -6.09 -2.38
N GLY A 115 -13.02 -6.80 -1.57
CA GLY A 115 -12.97 -6.66 -0.11
C GLY A 115 -12.24 -5.40 0.38
N VAL A 116 -11.57 -4.66 -0.52
CA VAL A 116 -10.80 -3.47 -0.21
C VAL A 116 -11.60 -2.21 -0.51
N ASP A 117 -11.70 -1.32 0.45
CA ASP A 117 -12.25 0.03 0.30
C ASP A 117 -11.10 1.05 0.20
N VAL A 118 -11.08 1.83 -0.87
CA VAL A 118 -10.07 2.86 -1.13
C VAL A 118 -10.75 4.21 -1.16
N ARG A 119 -10.50 5.02 -0.14
CA ARG A 119 -11.09 6.35 0.07
C ARG A 119 -10.04 7.41 -0.29
N GLN A 120 -10.15 7.98 -1.47
CA GLN A 120 -9.25 9.05 -1.89
C GLN A 120 -9.70 10.39 -1.31
N ARG A 121 -8.76 11.06 -0.66
CA ARG A 121 -8.95 12.40 -0.10
C ARG A 121 -8.48 13.48 -1.09
N GLY A 122 -8.87 13.37 -2.34
CA GLY A 122 -8.47 14.28 -3.41
C GLY A 122 -8.07 13.56 -4.69
N PRO A 123 -7.37 14.21 -5.62
CA PRO A 123 -6.99 13.64 -6.91
C PRO A 123 -5.91 12.56 -6.75
N ILE A 124 -5.61 11.91 -7.86
CA ILE A 124 -4.48 11.00 -8.02
C ILE A 124 -3.22 11.62 -7.38
N GLY A 125 -2.61 10.93 -6.43
CA GLY A 125 -1.44 11.42 -5.70
C GLY A 125 -1.72 12.09 -4.35
N ALA A 126 -2.99 12.44 -4.04
CA ALA A 126 -3.35 12.91 -2.71
C ALA A 126 -3.35 11.76 -1.68
N GLN A 127 -3.69 12.10 -0.44
CA GLN A 127 -3.82 11.14 0.65
C GLN A 127 -4.91 10.12 0.35
N THR A 128 -4.71 8.87 0.76
CA THR A 128 -5.64 7.76 0.50
C THR A 128 -5.74 6.87 1.72
N ASP A 129 -6.95 6.72 2.22
CA ASP A 129 -7.27 5.73 3.26
C ASP A 129 -7.67 4.42 2.58
N VAL A 130 -7.06 3.34 3.01
CA VAL A 130 -7.39 1.99 2.53
C VAL A 130 -7.85 1.16 3.69
N THR A 131 -8.98 0.47 3.53
CA THR A 131 -9.54 -0.42 4.56
C THR A 131 -9.94 -1.76 3.96
N ILE A 132 -10.09 -2.77 4.81
CA ILE A 132 -10.52 -4.11 4.42
C ILE A 132 -11.74 -4.47 5.25
N ARG A 133 -12.77 -5.07 4.62
CA ARG A 133 -13.95 -5.66 5.29
C ARG A 133 -14.64 -4.74 6.31
N GLY A 134 -14.75 -3.45 5.98
CA GLY A 134 -15.49 -2.48 6.79
C GLY A 134 -14.75 -1.94 8.01
N GLY A 135 -13.46 -2.23 8.17
CA GLY A 135 -12.63 -1.61 9.20
C GLY A 135 -12.20 -0.18 8.89
N ASN A 136 -11.30 0.36 9.70
CA ASN A 136 -10.66 1.65 9.47
C ASN A 136 -9.24 1.48 8.89
N HIS A 137 -8.63 2.58 8.43
CA HIS A 137 -7.33 2.60 7.78
C HIS A 137 -6.16 2.27 8.72
N GLU A 138 -6.33 2.38 10.03
CA GLU A 138 -5.31 2.04 11.03
C GLU A 138 -5.22 0.51 11.29
N GLN A 139 -6.17 -0.30 10.77
CA GLN A 139 -6.33 -1.72 11.09
C GLN A 139 -5.72 -2.66 10.04
N ILE A 140 -5.03 -2.11 9.04
CA ILE A 140 -4.35 -2.89 8.00
C ILE A 140 -2.87 -2.58 7.95
N THR A 141 -2.07 -3.57 7.52
CA THR A 141 -0.64 -3.38 7.34
C THR A 141 -0.29 -3.32 5.86
N PHE A 142 0.51 -2.32 5.51
CA PHE A 142 1.15 -2.25 4.20
C PHE A 142 2.57 -2.78 4.26
N LEU A 143 2.92 -3.57 3.25
CA LEU A 143 4.23 -4.19 3.12
C LEU A 143 4.83 -3.86 1.75
N LEU A 144 6.13 -3.67 1.74
CA LEU A 144 6.93 -3.63 0.53
C LEU A 144 7.92 -4.79 0.56
N ASN A 145 7.76 -5.76 -0.35
CA ASN A 145 8.54 -6.99 -0.38
C ASN A 145 8.55 -7.76 0.98
N GLY A 146 7.40 -7.75 1.67
CA GLY A 146 7.25 -8.40 2.97
C GLY A 146 7.73 -7.60 4.18
N ILE A 147 8.29 -6.41 4.00
CA ILE A 147 8.71 -5.50 5.06
C ILE A 147 7.59 -4.51 5.38
N ASN A 148 7.26 -4.38 6.66
CA ASN A 148 6.24 -3.44 7.14
C ASN A 148 6.69 -1.99 6.95
N ILE A 149 5.93 -1.23 6.14
CA ILE A 149 6.14 0.19 5.83
C ILE A 149 5.13 1.10 6.55
N GLY A 150 4.36 0.56 7.50
CA GLY A 150 3.37 1.30 8.28
C GLY A 150 3.99 2.46 9.06
N ASP A 151 3.26 3.58 9.13
CA ASP A 151 3.64 4.76 9.91
C ASP A 151 2.89 4.74 11.25
N PRO A 152 3.59 4.73 12.40
CA PRO A 152 2.94 4.72 13.71
C PRO A 152 2.28 6.07 14.07
N GLN A 153 2.59 7.15 13.36
CA GLN A 153 1.97 8.43 13.56
C GLN A 153 0.50 8.37 13.18
N THR A 154 0.23 7.97 11.93
CA THR A 154 -1.10 7.81 11.33
C THR A 154 -1.02 6.97 10.06
N ALA A 155 -2.04 6.14 9.80
CA ALA A 155 -2.09 5.36 8.57
C ALA A 155 -2.57 6.14 7.34
N HIS A 156 -2.95 7.41 7.46
CA HIS A 156 -3.41 8.23 6.32
C HIS A 156 -2.36 8.34 5.20
N ASN A 157 -1.08 8.35 5.53
CA ASN A 157 0.00 8.52 4.56
C ASN A 157 0.63 7.20 4.08
N VAL A 158 0.21 6.04 4.60
CA VAL A 158 0.87 4.75 4.34
C VAL A 158 0.75 4.32 2.89
N ALA A 159 -0.36 4.65 2.23
CA ALA A 159 -0.59 4.32 0.81
C ALA A 159 0.22 5.18 -0.19
N ASP A 160 1.19 5.97 0.29
CA ASP A 160 2.17 6.66 -0.55
C ASP A 160 3.44 5.80 -0.69
N PHE A 161 3.41 4.89 -1.67
CA PHE A 161 4.50 3.95 -1.91
C PHE A 161 5.69 4.62 -2.60
N PRO A 162 6.94 4.28 -2.21
CA PRO A 162 8.15 4.82 -2.83
C PRO A 162 8.45 4.18 -4.20
N VAL A 163 7.53 3.40 -4.72
CA VAL A 163 7.64 2.68 -5.98
C VAL A 163 6.64 3.20 -7.00
N ASP A 164 7.03 3.22 -8.24
CA ASP A 164 6.13 3.46 -9.36
C ASP A 164 5.36 2.19 -9.71
N ILE A 165 4.14 2.35 -10.24
CA ILE A 165 3.30 1.22 -10.67
C ILE A 165 4.00 0.30 -11.70
N SER A 166 4.93 0.86 -12.49
CA SER A 166 5.72 0.12 -13.46
C SER A 166 6.71 -0.88 -12.83
N GLU A 167 7.04 -0.71 -11.54
CA GLU A 167 7.97 -1.58 -10.81
C GLU A 167 7.30 -2.80 -10.18
N ILE A 168 5.96 -2.77 -10.06
CA ILE A 168 5.22 -3.77 -9.32
C ILE A 168 5.13 -5.06 -10.14
N GLU A 169 5.57 -6.16 -9.55
CA GLU A 169 5.44 -7.51 -10.09
C GLU A 169 4.04 -8.07 -9.82
N ARG A 170 3.55 -7.89 -8.59
CA ARG A 170 2.21 -8.26 -8.15
C ARG A 170 1.83 -7.54 -6.87
N ILE A 171 0.54 -7.50 -6.59
CA ILE A 171 -0.01 -7.07 -5.29
C ILE A 171 -0.69 -8.28 -4.66
N GLU A 172 -0.33 -8.57 -3.41
CA GLU A 172 -0.93 -9.63 -2.61
C GLU A 172 -1.78 -9.00 -1.51
N VAL A 173 -3.04 -9.41 -1.39
CA VAL A 173 -3.94 -8.97 -0.33
C VAL A 173 -4.35 -10.18 0.49
N LEU A 174 -3.92 -10.21 1.73
CA LEU A 174 -4.34 -11.16 2.74
C LEU A 174 -5.51 -10.54 3.50
N GLU A 175 -6.70 -11.06 3.27
CA GLU A 175 -7.93 -10.61 3.91
C GLU A 175 -8.18 -11.35 5.22
N GLY A 176 -8.79 -10.65 6.21
CA GLY A 176 -8.97 -11.15 7.56
C GLY A 176 -7.72 -11.04 8.44
N PRO A 177 -7.82 -11.31 9.75
CA PRO A 177 -6.74 -11.08 10.72
C PRO A 177 -5.43 -11.72 10.29
N ALA A 178 -4.40 -10.91 10.13
CA ALA A 178 -3.08 -11.30 9.66
C ALA A 178 -2.00 -11.14 10.74
N GLY A 179 -2.38 -10.93 11.98
CA GLY A 179 -1.48 -10.73 13.11
C GLY A 179 -0.48 -11.87 13.32
N SER A 180 -0.90 -13.12 13.09
CA SER A 180 -0.04 -14.30 13.15
C SER A 180 1.06 -14.31 12.09
N VAL A 181 0.87 -13.57 10.98
CA VAL A 181 1.82 -13.51 9.88
C VAL A 181 2.64 -12.20 9.91
N TYR A 182 2.00 -11.07 10.20
CA TYR A 182 2.63 -9.74 10.09
C TYR A 182 2.66 -8.94 11.40
N GLY A 183 2.18 -9.53 12.51
CA GLY A 183 2.22 -8.92 13.83
C GLY A 183 1.15 -7.85 14.05
N THR A 184 1.45 -6.94 14.97
CA THR A 184 0.58 -5.84 15.34
C THR A 184 0.27 -4.92 14.15
N ALA A 185 -0.93 -4.34 14.12
CA ALA A 185 -1.52 -3.54 13.06
C ALA A 185 -2.09 -4.32 11.86
N SER A 186 -1.84 -5.63 11.72
CA SER A 186 -2.46 -6.47 10.69
C SER A 186 -3.80 -7.04 11.18
N MET A 187 -4.65 -6.17 11.75
CA MET A 187 -5.86 -6.62 12.44
C MET A 187 -6.91 -7.16 11.45
N LEU A 188 -7.09 -6.49 10.31
CA LEU A 188 -8.06 -6.86 9.28
C LEU A 188 -7.42 -7.42 8.02
N GLY A 189 -6.13 -7.36 7.90
CA GLY A 189 -5.41 -7.87 6.75
C GLY A 189 -4.09 -7.17 6.50
N ALA A 190 -3.47 -7.57 5.40
CA ALA A 190 -2.23 -6.98 4.93
C ALA A 190 -2.23 -6.85 3.40
N ILE A 191 -1.61 -5.79 2.91
CA ILE A 191 -1.41 -5.54 1.49
C ILE A 191 0.09 -5.51 1.23
N ASN A 192 0.60 -6.46 0.45
CA ASN A 192 2.01 -6.58 0.12
C ASN A 192 2.25 -6.18 -1.33
N ILE A 193 3.01 -5.11 -1.51
CA ILE A 193 3.50 -4.68 -2.82
C ILE A 193 4.79 -5.41 -3.10
N VAL A 194 4.77 -6.28 -4.09
CA VAL A 194 5.94 -7.09 -4.46
C VAL A 194 6.59 -6.51 -5.71
N THR A 195 7.87 -6.19 -5.58
CA THR A 195 8.73 -5.78 -6.69
C THR A 195 9.81 -6.83 -6.90
N ARG A 196 10.30 -6.98 -8.10
CA ARG A 196 11.39 -7.90 -8.41
C ARG A 196 12.25 -7.36 -9.54
N PRO A 197 13.59 -7.36 -9.40
CA PRO A 197 14.46 -7.01 -10.51
C PRO A 197 14.27 -7.99 -11.67
N LYS A 198 14.29 -7.50 -12.91
CA LYS A 198 14.24 -8.36 -14.08
C LYS A 198 15.52 -9.22 -14.18
N ARG A 199 15.38 -10.40 -14.75
CA ARG A 199 16.50 -11.33 -14.91
C ARG A 199 17.42 -11.05 -16.11
N LEU A 200 16.98 -10.17 -17.01
CA LEU A 200 17.73 -9.76 -18.19
C LEU A 200 18.06 -8.27 -18.13
N PRO A 201 19.23 -7.85 -18.60
CA PRO A 201 19.55 -6.44 -18.75
C PRO A 201 18.49 -5.76 -19.60
N SER A 202 17.97 -4.65 -19.16
CA SER A 202 16.86 -3.98 -19.86
C SER A 202 16.74 -2.51 -19.48
N LEU A 203 16.22 -1.72 -20.42
CA LEU A 203 15.83 -0.33 -20.23
C LEU A 203 14.32 -0.19 -20.52
N SER A 204 13.62 0.53 -19.67
CA SER A 204 12.22 0.92 -19.88
C SER A 204 12.08 2.40 -19.63
N VAL A 205 11.43 3.12 -20.55
CA VAL A 205 11.08 4.53 -20.36
C VAL A 205 9.61 4.74 -20.75
N TYR A 206 8.95 5.66 -20.07
CA TYR A 206 7.56 5.98 -20.36
C TYR A 206 7.26 7.47 -20.14
N ALA A 207 6.24 7.95 -20.83
CA ALA A 207 5.67 9.27 -20.63
C ALA A 207 4.15 9.23 -20.83
N GLU A 208 3.44 10.00 -20.01
CA GLU A 208 1.99 10.16 -20.03
C GLU A 208 1.63 11.64 -19.92
N THR A 209 0.52 12.00 -20.53
CA THR A 209 -0.11 13.31 -20.36
C THR A 209 -1.62 13.15 -20.30
N GLY A 210 -2.32 14.09 -19.70
CA GLY A 210 -3.77 13.96 -19.55
C GLY A 210 -4.47 15.22 -19.05
N SER A 211 -5.72 15.03 -18.61
CA SER A 211 -6.58 16.06 -18.07
C SER A 211 -5.94 16.80 -16.91
N PHE A 212 -6.31 18.08 -16.73
CA PHE A 212 -5.90 18.92 -15.61
C PHE A 212 -4.37 19.08 -15.48
N GLY A 213 -3.65 19.24 -16.60
CA GLY A 213 -2.21 19.40 -16.60
C GLY A 213 -1.44 18.17 -16.10
N TYR A 214 -2.07 16.99 -16.14
CA TYR A 214 -1.42 15.75 -15.73
C TYR A 214 -0.26 15.41 -16.66
N VAL A 215 0.89 15.17 -16.05
CA VAL A 215 2.11 14.67 -16.70
C VAL A 215 2.74 13.63 -15.78
N ARG A 216 3.07 12.47 -16.33
CA ARG A 216 3.88 11.47 -15.64
C ARG A 216 4.96 10.95 -16.58
N SER A 217 6.17 10.84 -16.09
CA SER A 217 7.29 10.26 -16.83
C SER A 217 8.19 9.47 -15.89
N GLY A 218 8.94 8.55 -16.45
CA GLY A 218 9.88 7.77 -15.67
C GLY A 218 10.66 6.79 -16.51
N GLY A 219 11.60 6.14 -15.84
CA GLY A 219 12.43 5.13 -16.47
C GLY A 219 12.97 4.13 -15.46
N ARG A 220 13.39 3.00 -15.98
CA ARG A 220 13.97 1.91 -15.24
C ARG A 220 15.10 1.30 -16.05
N ILE A 221 16.23 1.08 -15.39
CA ILE A 221 17.35 0.31 -15.93
C ILE A 221 17.59 -0.91 -15.04
N ASN A 222 17.82 -2.05 -15.67
CA ASN A 222 18.17 -3.29 -15.00
C ASN A 222 19.49 -3.81 -15.54
N ALA A 223 20.42 -4.12 -14.63
CA ALA A 223 21.74 -4.64 -14.93
C ALA A 223 21.93 -6.00 -14.24
N VAL A 224 22.44 -6.99 -14.98
CA VAL A 224 22.70 -8.35 -14.51
C VAL A 224 24.16 -8.67 -14.72
N SER A 225 24.84 -9.15 -13.67
CA SER A 225 26.24 -9.59 -13.76
C SER A 225 26.44 -10.83 -12.90
N GLY A 226 26.51 -12.01 -13.55
CA GLY A 226 26.64 -13.29 -12.87
C GLY A 226 25.51 -13.54 -11.86
N LYS A 227 25.85 -13.58 -10.57
CA LYS A 227 24.92 -13.82 -9.45
C LYS A 227 24.20 -12.55 -8.96
N TRP A 228 24.58 -11.39 -9.48
CA TRP A 228 24.08 -10.08 -9.07
C TRP A 228 23.04 -9.54 -10.05
N ASN A 229 21.99 -8.99 -9.52
CA ASN A 229 20.97 -8.28 -10.26
C ASN A 229 20.68 -6.95 -9.59
N HIS A 230 20.68 -5.88 -10.36
CA HIS A 230 20.46 -4.51 -9.89
C HIS A 230 19.41 -3.83 -10.75
N GLN A 231 18.51 -3.09 -10.13
CA GLN A 231 17.51 -2.31 -10.83
C GLN A 231 17.39 -0.94 -10.17
N LEU A 232 17.43 0.10 -10.98
CA LEU A 232 17.18 1.48 -10.58
C LEU A 232 16.03 2.04 -11.40
N SER A 233 15.10 2.72 -10.75
CA SER A 233 14.03 3.46 -11.40
C SER A 233 13.85 4.83 -10.79
N ALA A 234 13.32 5.75 -11.60
CA ALA A 234 12.89 7.06 -11.16
C ALA A 234 11.63 7.48 -11.90
N SER A 235 10.76 8.22 -11.22
CA SER A 235 9.54 8.73 -11.81
C SER A 235 9.20 10.12 -11.28
N PHE A 236 8.51 10.87 -12.12
CA PHE A 236 7.96 12.18 -11.83
C PHE A 236 6.49 12.19 -12.23
N THR A 237 5.63 12.78 -11.38
CA THR A 237 4.20 12.93 -11.66
C THR A 237 3.74 14.29 -11.16
N ARG A 238 2.91 14.99 -11.95
CA ARG A 238 2.26 16.23 -11.52
C ARG A 238 0.86 16.36 -12.10
N SER A 239 0.04 17.20 -11.47
CA SER A 239 -1.22 17.70 -12.02
C SER A 239 -1.50 19.09 -11.44
N ASP A 240 -2.14 19.94 -12.21
CA ASP A 240 -2.58 21.27 -11.75
C ASP A 240 -3.84 21.18 -10.86
N GLY A 241 -4.49 19.98 -10.83
CA GLY A 241 -5.71 19.74 -10.07
C GLY A 241 -6.98 20.22 -10.79
N TYR A 242 -8.13 19.79 -10.28
CA TYR A 242 -9.44 19.97 -10.92
C TYR A 242 -10.39 20.84 -10.09
N ASN A 243 -10.07 21.13 -8.83
CA ASN A 243 -10.95 21.87 -7.93
C ASN A 243 -10.30 23.19 -7.49
N ARG A 244 -11.12 24.24 -7.37
CA ARG A 244 -10.69 25.55 -6.91
C ARG A 244 -11.20 25.82 -5.50
N ASN A 245 -10.36 26.47 -4.70
CA ASN A 245 -10.78 27.01 -3.41
C ASN A 245 -11.63 28.29 -3.60
N LYS A 246 -12.21 28.82 -2.52
CA LYS A 246 -13.04 30.03 -2.56
C LYS A 246 -12.29 31.27 -3.08
N ALA A 247 -10.98 31.29 -2.92
CA ALA A 247 -10.11 32.36 -3.45
C ALA A 247 -9.80 32.20 -4.95
N GLY A 248 -10.30 31.13 -5.60
CA GLY A 248 -10.13 30.89 -7.04
C GLY A 248 -8.83 30.15 -7.41
N GLY A 249 -7.95 29.87 -6.45
CA GLY A 249 -6.73 29.08 -6.66
C GLY A 249 -7.02 27.59 -6.74
N LEU A 250 -6.27 26.86 -7.58
CA LEU A 250 -6.33 25.39 -7.59
C LEU A 250 -5.70 24.86 -6.31
N ASN A 251 -6.38 23.97 -5.61
CA ASN A 251 -5.92 23.35 -4.36
C ASN A 251 -6.21 21.85 -4.32
N THR A 252 -6.12 21.20 -5.47
CA THR A 252 -6.06 19.76 -5.66
C THR A 252 -4.91 19.40 -6.61
N ASP A 253 -3.97 20.33 -6.73
CA ASP A 253 -2.71 20.13 -7.43
C ASP A 253 -1.81 19.16 -6.67
N PHE A 254 -0.96 18.46 -7.40
CA PHE A 254 0.06 17.63 -6.77
C PHE A 254 1.31 17.51 -7.63
N ARG A 255 2.42 17.23 -6.96
CA ARG A 255 3.70 16.88 -7.54
C ARG A 255 4.30 15.74 -6.72
N ALA A 256 4.76 14.68 -7.38
CA ALA A 256 5.40 13.55 -6.74
C ALA A 256 6.65 13.13 -7.51
N GLU A 257 7.72 12.88 -6.78
CA GLU A 257 9.01 12.40 -7.27
C GLU A 257 9.34 11.12 -6.53
N LYS A 258 9.70 10.07 -7.26
CA LYS A 258 10.05 8.79 -6.67
C LYS A 258 11.34 8.27 -7.27
N ALA A 259 12.15 7.63 -6.45
CA ALA A 259 13.29 6.84 -6.91
C ALA A 259 13.31 5.52 -6.13
N PHE A 260 13.63 4.44 -6.82
CA PHE A 260 13.67 3.11 -6.23
C PHE A 260 14.85 2.32 -6.78
N TYR A 261 15.72 1.89 -5.88
CA TYR A 261 16.80 0.97 -6.17
C TYR A 261 16.54 -0.36 -5.48
N GLN A 262 16.66 -1.44 -6.20
CA GLN A 262 16.57 -2.78 -5.65
C GLN A 262 17.60 -3.70 -6.31
N GLY A 263 17.93 -4.77 -5.62
CA GLY A 263 18.79 -5.79 -6.18
C GLY A 263 18.74 -7.07 -5.39
N ASN A 264 19.40 -8.07 -5.94
CA ASN A 264 19.60 -9.33 -5.26
C ASN A 264 20.93 -9.98 -5.67
N TYR A 265 21.51 -10.71 -4.73
CA TYR A 265 22.53 -11.70 -4.94
C TYR A 265 21.94 -13.08 -4.74
N THR A 266 22.17 -14.00 -5.65
CA THR A 266 21.67 -15.37 -5.51
C THR A 266 22.71 -16.38 -5.97
N ASP A 267 22.97 -17.37 -5.11
CA ASP A 267 23.74 -18.56 -5.47
C ASP A 267 23.04 -19.83 -4.94
N ASP A 268 23.76 -20.95 -4.82
CA ASP A 268 23.18 -22.22 -4.38
C ASP A 268 22.90 -22.27 -2.90
N ASP A 269 23.56 -21.42 -2.09
CA ASP A 269 23.52 -21.43 -0.64
C ASP A 269 22.62 -20.35 -0.05
N VAL A 270 22.61 -19.15 -0.67
CA VAL A 270 21.91 -17.98 -0.14
C VAL A 270 21.20 -17.17 -1.24
N LEU A 271 20.18 -16.46 -0.81
CA LEU A 271 19.58 -15.33 -1.49
C LEU A 271 19.68 -14.13 -0.58
N VAL A 272 20.27 -13.03 -1.03
CA VAL A 272 20.24 -11.75 -0.35
C VAL A 272 19.55 -10.75 -1.26
N SER A 273 18.54 -10.05 -0.77
CA SER A 273 17.82 -9.02 -1.49
C SER A 273 17.83 -7.72 -0.69
N TRP A 274 17.80 -6.61 -1.40
CA TRP A 274 17.75 -5.28 -0.79
C TRP A 274 16.91 -4.33 -1.63
N HIS A 275 16.40 -3.31 -0.96
CA HIS A 275 15.81 -2.17 -1.63
C HIS A 275 16.04 -0.87 -0.85
N ALA A 276 16.06 0.22 -1.58
CA ALA A 276 16.04 1.58 -1.05
C ALA A 276 15.12 2.41 -1.93
N GLY A 277 14.07 2.96 -1.35
CA GLY A 277 13.08 3.77 -2.05
C GLY A 277 12.90 5.11 -1.38
N LEU A 278 12.63 6.13 -2.17
CA LEU A 278 12.24 7.44 -1.69
C LEU A 278 11.03 7.98 -2.46
N SER A 279 10.20 8.73 -1.76
CA SER A 279 9.07 9.48 -2.30
C SER A 279 9.08 10.88 -1.71
N ASN A 280 9.04 11.89 -2.58
CA ASN A 280 8.87 13.29 -2.22
C ASN A 280 7.57 13.77 -2.85
N LYS A 281 6.62 14.29 -2.06
CA LYS A 281 5.30 14.64 -2.57
C LYS A 281 4.78 15.92 -1.94
N ASP A 282 4.27 16.80 -2.80
CA ASP A 282 3.54 18.00 -2.47
C ASP A 282 2.12 17.91 -3.01
N PHE A 283 1.09 18.27 -2.22
CA PHE A 283 -0.28 18.27 -2.72
C PHE A 283 -1.19 19.23 -1.97
N GLY A 284 -2.11 19.85 -2.73
CA GLY A 284 -3.22 20.60 -2.18
C GLY A 284 -4.25 19.64 -1.59
N SER A 285 -4.55 19.79 -0.29
CA SER A 285 -5.46 18.90 0.44
C SER A 285 -6.91 19.41 0.44
N SER A 286 -7.19 20.55 -0.20
CA SER A 286 -8.53 21.15 -0.29
C SER A 286 -9.22 21.21 1.10
N THR A 287 -10.38 20.57 1.25
CA THR A 287 -11.19 20.51 2.47
C THR A 287 -10.98 19.22 3.28
N ASN A 288 -9.85 18.54 3.09
CA ASN A 288 -9.63 17.18 3.59
C ASN A 288 -9.84 17.01 5.10
N TYR A 289 -9.18 17.85 5.92
CA TYR A 289 -9.27 17.78 7.38
C TYR A 289 -10.34 18.70 7.98
N SER A 290 -10.85 19.63 7.19
CA SER A 290 -11.90 20.54 7.63
C SER A 290 -12.71 21.07 6.46
N ALA A 291 -14.01 20.83 6.46
CA ALA A 291 -14.91 21.35 5.45
C ALA A 291 -14.96 22.90 5.40
N LYS A 292 -14.57 23.55 6.52
CA LYS A 292 -14.59 25.02 6.66
C LYS A 292 -13.43 25.69 5.91
N TYR A 293 -12.27 25.04 5.86
CA TYR A 293 -11.02 25.56 5.27
C TYR A 293 -10.66 24.78 4.01
N ASP A 294 -10.51 25.48 2.90
CA ASP A 294 -10.30 24.87 1.57
C ASP A 294 -8.95 25.22 0.94
N ASP A 295 -8.01 25.69 1.76
CA ASP A 295 -6.66 26.08 1.36
C ASP A 295 -5.58 25.23 2.06
N GLN A 296 -5.91 23.98 2.37
CA GLN A 296 -5.00 23.06 3.06
C GLN A 296 -3.96 22.50 2.10
N PHE A 297 -2.75 22.25 2.63
CA PHE A 297 -1.64 21.73 1.84
C PHE A 297 -0.80 20.77 2.68
N GLU A 298 -0.21 19.78 2.03
CA GLU A 298 0.70 18.84 2.65
C GLU A 298 1.95 18.62 1.82
N HIS A 299 3.06 18.42 2.54
CA HIS A 299 4.31 17.94 2.02
C HIS A 299 4.72 16.68 2.77
N THR A 300 5.06 15.61 2.03
CA THR A 300 5.55 14.35 2.61
C THR A 300 6.87 13.96 1.96
N PHE A 301 7.81 13.50 2.80
CA PHE A 301 9.07 12.89 2.33
C PHE A 301 9.27 11.55 3.03
N LYS A 302 9.50 10.49 2.26
CA LYS A 302 9.61 9.13 2.78
C LYS A 302 10.80 8.41 2.21
N THR A 303 11.47 7.62 3.05
CA THR A 303 12.52 6.70 2.64
C THR A 303 12.29 5.34 3.27
N TYR A 304 12.35 4.30 2.45
CA TYR A 304 12.21 2.91 2.90
C TYR A 304 13.43 2.11 2.44
N THR A 305 14.13 1.53 3.40
CA THR A 305 15.36 0.75 3.14
C THR A 305 15.30 -0.58 3.87
N ALA A 306 15.61 -1.66 3.18
CA ALA A 306 15.70 -2.97 3.80
C ALA A 306 16.75 -3.86 3.13
N VAL A 307 17.29 -4.77 3.92
CA VAL A 307 18.11 -5.90 3.48
C VAL A 307 17.51 -7.18 4.07
N GLN A 308 17.31 -8.18 3.24
CA GLN A 308 16.75 -9.47 3.60
C GLN A 308 17.64 -10.60 3.10
N GLY A 309 17.79 -11.63 3.91
CA GLY A 309 18.52 -12.85 3.56
C GLY A 309 17.60 -14.06 3.57
N GLU A 310 17.96 -15.09 2.81
CA GLU A 310 17.37 -16.42 2.91
C GLU A 310 18.43 -17.48 2.66
N THR A 311 18.60 -18.43 3.60
CA THR A 311 19.46 -19.59 3.38
C THR A 311 18.71 -20.67 2.61
N LYS A 312 19.35 -21.22 1.55
CA LYS A 312 18.75 -22.24 0.70
C LYS A 312 19.11 -23.66 1.12
N ARG A 313 20.23 -23.84 1.84
CA ARG A 313 20.71 -25.13 2.34
C ARG A 313 20.59 -25.20 3.87
N GLY A 314 20.74 -26.41 4.41
CA GLY A 314 20.59 -26.68 5.85
C GLY A 314 19.18 -27.14 6.22
N ALA A 315 19.05 -27.79 7.40
CA ALA A 315 17.77 -28.28 7.91
C ALA A 315 16.85 -27.09 8.29
N ILE A 316 17.40 -26.03 8.87
CA ILE A 316 16.69 -24.79 9.19
C ILE A 316 17.03 -23.76 8.11
N LYS A 317 15.99 -23.15 7.55
CA LYS A 317 16.10 -22.03 6.61
C LYS A 317 15.93 -20.73 7.39
N TRP A 318 16.95 -19.89 7.38
CA TRP A 318 16.94 -18.59 8.05
C TRP A 318 16.51 -17.50 7.08
N ARG A 319 15.67 -16.60 7.54
CA ARG A 319 15.16 -15.44 6.79
C ARG A 319 15.28 -14.16 7.62
N PRO A 320 16.53 -13.70 7.91
CA PRO A 320 16.73 -12.44 8.60
C PRO A 320 16.38 -11.24 7.71
N ALA A 321 15.90 -10.17 8.35
CA ALA A 321 15.75 -8.88 7.70
C ALA A 321 16.09 -7.75 8.66
N VAL A 322 16.64 -6.68 8.10
CA VAL A 322 16.82 -5.40 8.80
C VAL A 322 16.26 -4.29 7.92
N TYR A 323 15.60 -3.31 8.55
CA TYR A 323 15.01 -2.22 7.80
C TYR A 323 15.01 -0.91 8.58
N TRP A 324 14.94 0.17 7.82
CA TRP A 324 14.72 1.52 8.31
C TRP A 324 13.75 2.24 7.40
N ASN A 325 12.68 2.78 8.00
CA ASN A 325 11.70 3.60 7.36
C ASN A 325 11.74 4.99 7.99
N HIS A 326 11.85 6.01 7.15
CA HIS A 326 11.85 7.41 7.54
C HIS A 326 10.67 8.11 6.89
N ASN A 327 9.83 8.75 7.70
CA ASN A 327 8.71 9.55 7.23
C ASN A 327 8.84 10.96 7.81
N TYR A 328 8.65 11.94 6.96
CA TYR A 328 8.52 13.34 7.33
C TYR A 328 7.26 13.89 6.69
N ASP A 329 6.46 14.65 7.43
CA ASP A 329 5.32 15.36 6.90
C ASP A 329 5.21 16.78 7.48
N ARG A 330 4.65 17.66 6.66
CA ARG A 330 4.28 19.01 7.02
C ARG A 330 2.86 19.26 6.56
N PHE A 331 1.98 19.60 7.52
CA PHE A 331 0.62 20.02 7.25
C PHE A 331 0.48 21.53 7.42
N GLU A 332 -0.20 22.17 6.49
CA GLU A 332 -0.50 23.59 6.45
C GLU A 332 -2.02 23.79 6.36
N LEU A 333 -2.64 24.36 7.40
CA LEU A 333 -4.06 24.68 7.37
C LEU A 333 -4.35 25.79 6.35
N PHE A 334 -3.42 26.73 6.22
CA PHE A 334 -3.41 27.80 5.21
C PHE A 334 -2.10 27.74 4.45
N ARG A 335 -2.17 27.31 3.20
CA ARG A 335 -1.03 27.07 2.33
C ARG A 335 -0.08 28.28 2.28
N GLY A 336 1.19 28.06 2.63
CA GLY A 336 2.25 29.08 2.60
C GLY A 336 2.10 30.22 3.61
N ARG A 337 1.18 30.12 4.59
CA ARG A 337 0.89 31.19 5.55
C ARG A 337 1.05 30.76 7.01
N PRO A 338 2.28 30.48 7.48
CA PRO A 338 2.53 30.04 8.86
C PRO A 338 2.14 31.10 9.92
N GLY A 339 2.11 32.38 9.54
CA GLY A 339 1.66 33.48 10.43
C GLY A 339 0.15 33.48 10.67
N SER A 340 -0.68 32.89 9.80
CA SER A 340 -2.12 32.76 10.00
C SER A 340 -2.47 31.58 10.91
N TYR A 341 -1.75 30.48 10.77
CA TYR A 341 -1.83 29.31 11.64
C TYR A 341 -0.51 28.53 11.55
N PRO A 342 0.10 28.12 12.68
CA PRO A 342 1.35 27.36 12.67
C PRO A 342 1.24 26.08 11.88
N PHE A 343 2.27 25.74 11.12
CA PHE A 343 2.34 24.47 10.42
C PHE A 343 2.64 23.34 11.41
N ASN A 344 2.09 22.17 11.16
CA ASN A 344 2.43 20.96 11.88
C ASN A 344 3.58 20.26 11.18
N TYR A 345 4.59 19.85 11.93
CA TYR A 345 5.74 19.10 11.43
C TYR A 345 5.91 17.82 12.25
N HIS A 346 6.06 16.72 11.55
CA HIS A 346 6.30 15.42 12.14
C HIS A 346 7.46 14.72 11.45
N ARG A 347 8.24 13.96 12.21
CA ARG A 347 9.26 13.07 11.68
C ARG A 347 9.23 11.76 12.45
N THR A 348 9.03 10.67 11.74
CA THR A 348 8.99 9.32 12.27
C THR A 348 10.13 8.49 11.71
N ASP A 349 10.91 7.84 12.56
CA ASP A 349 11.92 6.86 12.21
C ASP A 349 11.51 5.50 12.77
N CYS A 350 11.37 4.48 11.92
CA CYS A 350 11.08 3.11 12.32
C CYS A 350 12.25 2.21 11.99
N TYR A 351 12.82 1.55 13.01
CA TYR A 351 13.91 0.59 12.87
C TYR A 351 13.40 -0.80 13.18
N GLY A 352 13.69 -1.77 12.32
CA GLY A 352 13.27 -3.14 12.57
C GLY A 352 14.32 -4.19 12.29
N ILE A 353 14.26 -5.24 13.09
CA ILE A 353 15.06 -6.47 12.94
C ILE A 353 14.10 -7.64 13.02
N ASN A 354 14.08 -8.48 12.00
CA ASN A 354 13.28 -9.68 11.92
C ASN A 354 14.22 -10.88 11.82
N LEU A 355 14.10 -11.82 12.73
CA LEU A 355 14.85 -13.09 12.76
C LEU A 355 13.86 -14.23 12.58
N ASN A 356 13.44 -14.46 11.34
CA ASN A 356 12.49 -15.51 10.97
C ASN A 356 13.22 -16.75 10.45
N SER A 357 12.65 -17.91 10.68
CA SER A 357 13.19 -19.18 10.21
C SER A 357 12.09 -20.22 10.04
N TYR A 358 12.37 -21.24 9.26
CA TYR A 358 11.48 -22.38 9.10
C TYR A 358 12.27 -23.67 8.80
N PHE A 359 11.62 -24.79 9.07
CA PHE A 359 12.15 -26.11 8.70
C PHE A 359 11.02 -27.05 8.29
N ASP A 360 11.36 -27.99 7.44
CA ASP A 360 10.48 -29.06 6.99
C ASP A 360 10.76 -30.35 7.75
N TRP A 361 9.71 -31.08 8.09
CA TRP A 361 9.77 -32.38 8.74
C TRP A 361 8.57 -33.24 8.34
N THR A 362 8.47 -34.47 8.87
CA THR A 362 7.47 -35.45 8.42
C THR A 362 6.01 -34.99 8.58
N LEU A 363 5.73 -34.12 9.55
CA LEU A 363 4.37 -33.56 9.75
C LEU A 363 4.10 -32.25 9.04
N GLY A 364 5.05 -31.75 8.26
CA GLY A 364 4.87 -30.53 7.48
C GLY A 364 5.96 -29.48 7.73
N ARG A 365 5.57 -28.21 7.83
CA ARG A 365 6.51 -27.07 7.91
C ARG A 365 6.25 -26.24 9.16
N THR A 366 7.28 -26.06 9.97
CA THR A 366 7.25 -25.20 11.17
C THR A 366 8.06 -23.94 10.95
N ALA A 367 7.47 -22.80 11.24
CA ALA A 367 8.15 -21.50 11.24
C ALA A 367 8.20 -20.92 12.65
N PHE A 368 9.29 -20.27 12.99
CA PHE A 368 9.44 -19.53 14.24
C PHE A 368 10.27 -18.28 14.02
N GLY A 369 10.06 -17.27 14.85
CA GLY A 369 10.79 -16.04 14.70
C GLY A 369 10.61 -15.07 15.87
N ALA A 370 11.44 -14.04 15.83
CA ALA A 370 11.37 -12.89 16.72
C ALA A 370 11.52 -11.63 15.88
N GLU A 371 10.69 -10.65 16.18
CA GLU A 371 10.72 -9.35 15.49
C GLU A 371 10.77 -8.23 16.53
N LEU A 372 11.66 -7.27 16.32
CA LEU A 372 11.78 -6.05 17.09
C LEU A 372 11.58 -4.87 16.15
N ARG A 373 10.68 -3.97 16.53
CA ARG A 373 10.42 -2.71 15.82
C ARG A 373 10.42 -1.56 16.83
N ASN A 374 11.34 -0.63 16.68
CA ASN A 374 11.35 0.64 17.41
C ASN A 374 10.77 1.74 16.54
N GLU A 375 9.94 2.57 17.14
CA GLU A 375 9.21 3.69 16.51
C GLU A 375 9.59 4.97 17.27
N ASP A 376 10.32 5.89 16.63
CA ASP A 376 10.79 7.16 17.18
C ASP A 376 10.15 8.32 16.43
N LEU A 377 9.21 9.02 17.08
CA LEU A 377 8.55 10.20 16.53
C LEU A 377 9.01 11.45 17.26
N VAL A 378 9.34 12.49 16.51
CA VAL A 378 9.48 13.86 17.00
C VAL A 378 8.55 14.80 16.26
N SER A 379 7.92 15.71 16.99
CA SER A 379 6.80 16.48 16.47
C SER A 379 6.71 17.89 17.09
N THR A 380 5.99 18.76 16.41
CA THR A 380 5.60 20.06 16.96
C THR A 380 4.43 19.96 17.96
N ASN A 381 3.59 18.91 17.85
CA ASN A 381 2.33 18.81 18.62
C ASN A 381 1.88 17.37 18.99
N LEU A 382 2.63 16.33 18.62
CA LEU A 382 2.31 14.93 18.95
C LEU A 382 3.34 14.33 19.92
N GLY A 383 2.92 13.91 21.09
CA GLY A 383 3.76 13.21 22.06
C GLY A 383 3.94 13.95 23.37
N THR A 384 4.89 13.48 24.16
CA THR A 384 5.31 14.06 25.43
C THR A 384 6.49 15.03 25.26
N PRO A 385 6.69 16.02 26.16
CA PRO A 385 7.79 17.00 26.05
C PRO A 385 9.16 16.34 25.94
N LEU A 386 9.95 16.80 24.95
CA LEU A 386 11.33 16.37 24.78
C LEU A 386 12.25 17.11 25.77
N SER A 387 13.17 16.39 26.40
CA SER A 387 14.22 17.02 27.25
C SER A 387 15.10 17.98 26.47
N HIS A 388 15.32 17.68 25.19
CA HIS A 388 16.10 18.52 24.27
C HIS A 388 15.32 18.68 22.95
N PRO A 389 14.62 19.82 22.75
CA PRO A 389 13.95 20.12 21.49
C PRO A 389 14.92 20.06 20.31
N LYS A 390 14.46 19.51 19.18
CA LYS A 390 15.26 19.34 17.96
C LYS A 390 14.81 20.33 16.90
N HIS A 391 15.73 20.93 16.17
CA HIS A 391 15.40 21.88 15.09
C HIS A 391 14.75 21.16 13.90
N VAL A 392 13.68 21.75 13.34
CA VAL A 392 13.05 21.28 12.10
C VAL A 392 13.90 21.74 10.91
N SER A 393 14.45 20.80 10.17
CA SER A 393 15.30 21.09 9.00
C SER A 393 14.53 21.92 7.96
N GLY A 394 15.18 22.92 7.40
CA GLY A 394 14.59 23.80 6.37
C GLY A 394 13.67 24.90 6.92
N THR A 395 13.67 25.12 8.24
CA THR A 395 12.98 26.23 8.89
C THR A 395 13.97 27.07 9.69
N ASP A 396 13.65 28.34 9.95
CA ASP A 396 14.56 29.23 10.71
C ASP A 396 14.51 28.95 12.23
N ASN A 397 13.33 28.83 12.82
CA ASN A 397 13.16 28.78 14.27
C ASN A 397 12.12 27.75 14.76
N VAL A 398 11.68 26.82 13.90
CA VAL A 398 10.72 25.80 14.30
C VAL A 398 11.45 24.64 14.98
N MET A 399 10.91 24.21 16.13
CA MET A 399 11.46 23.13 16.93
C MET A 399 10.44 22.00 17.09
N TYR A 400 10.87 20.75 16.92
CA TYR A 400 10.18 19.62 17.50
C TYR A 400 10.32 19.70 19.01
N LYS A 401 9.19 19.89 19.72
CA LYS A 401 9.14 20.10 21.17
C LYS A 401 8.67 18.86 21.92
N VAL A 402 7.99 17.98 21.22
CA VAL A 402 7.40 16.76 21.77
C VAL A 402 7.79 15.55 20.95
N GLY A 403 7.60 14.37 21.51
CA GLY A 403 7.90 13.11 20.80
C GLY A 403 7.44 11.88 21.55
N VAL A 404 7.52 10.74 20.88
CA VAL A 404 7.19 9.42 21.41
C VAL A 404 8.22 8.42 20.92
N ASN A 405 8.75 7.59 21.82
CA ASN A 405 9.53 6.41 21.45
C ASN A 405 8.85 5.18 22.04
N ARG A 406 8.55 4.20 21.18
CA ARG A 406 7.99 2.93 21.64
C ARG A 406 8.62 1.76 20.88
N THR A 407 8.70 0.62 21.54
CA THR A 407 9.28 -0.60 21.01
C THR A 407 8.26 -1.72 21.03
N ASN A 408 8.05 -2.33 19.87
CA ASN A 408 7.27 -3.55 19.70
C ASN A 408 8.23 -4.74 19.67
N LEU A 409 7.96 -5.75 20.49
CA LEU A 409 8.63 -7.05 20.48
C LEU A 409 7.59 -8.12 20.25
N GLN A 410 7.83 -9.02 19.31
CA GLN A 410 6.94 -10.14 19.04
C GLN A 410 7.71 -11.42 18.81
N PHE A 411 7.14 -12.52 19.32
CA PHE A 411 7.61 -13.88 19.09
C PHE A 411 6.52 -14.63 18.33
N ILE A 412 6.92 -15.42 17.36
CA ILE A 412 6.03 -16.09 16.43
C ILE A 412 6.37 -17.56 16.38
N LEU A 413 5.34 -18.40 16.45
CA LEU A 413 5.40 -19.82 16.18
C LEU A 413 4.23 -20.20 15.27
N GLU A 414 4.50 -20.86 14.16
CA GLU A 414 3.50 -21.35 13.23
C GLU A 414 3.87 -22.77 12.79
N HIS A 415 2.90 -23.67 12.80
CA HIS A 415 3.05 -25.00 12.22
C HIS A 415 2.01 -25.23 11.12
N ASN A 416 2.47 -25.66 9.94
CA ASN A 416 1.66 -25.98 8.78
C ASN A 416 1.75 -27.49 8.52
N LEU A 417 0.70 -28.20 8.87
CA LEU A 417 0.50 -29.62 8.56
C LEU A 417 0.07 -29.77 7.11
N LEU A 418 0.81 -30.52 6.31
CA LEU A 418 0.56 -30.71 4.87
C LEU A 418 0.40 -32.21 4.60
N ILE A 419 -0.84 -32.70 4.49
CA ILE A 419 -1.14 -34.13 4.26
C ILE A 419 -2.10 -34.26 3.08
N GLY A 420 -1.59 -34.70 1.94
CA GLY A 420 -2.41 -34.89 0.73
C GLY A 420 -3.14 -33.60 0.32
N GLY A 421 -4.48 -33.62 0.37
CA GLY A 421 -5.32 -32.46 0.10
C GLY A 421 -5.55 -31.54 1.29
N LEU A 422 -5.19 -31.96 2.52
CA LEU A 422 -5.40 -31.23 3.75
C LEU A 422 -4.20 -30.33 4.06
N THR A 423 -4.48 -29.06 4.35
CA THR A 423 -3.54 -28.13 4.98
C THR A 423 -4.17 -27.61 6.27
N MET A 424 -3.48 -27.78 7.40
CA MET A 424 -3.87 -27.14 8.67
C MET A 424 -2.72 -26.27 9.14
N SER A 425 -3.02 -25.05 9.55
CA SER A 425 -2.04 -24.08 10.07
C SER A 425 -2.48 -23.66 11.46
N ALA A 426 -1.62 -23.84 12.45
CA ALA A 426 -1.82 -23.36 13.81
C ALA A 426 -0.67 -22.41 14.17
N GLY A 427 -1.00 -21.24 14.67
CA GLY A 427 -0.04 -20.20 14.99
C GLY A 427 -0.31 -19.53 16.33
N LEU A 428 0.76 -19.05 16.94
CA LEU A 428 0.75 -18.23 18.15
C LEU A 428 1.66 -17.01 17.90
N VAL A 429 1.19 -15.84 18.25
CA VAL A 429 2.00 -14.61 18.30
C VAL A 429 1.93 -14.04 19.70
N ALA A 430 3.08 -13.91 20.34
CA ALA A 430 3.22 -13.23 21.63
C ALA A 430 3.76 -11.83 21.38
N VAL A 431 3.05 -10.82 21.85
CA VAL A 431 3.33 -9.40 21.57
C VAL A 431 3.54 -8.65 22.88
N LYS A 432 4.59 -7.82 22.93
CA LYS A 432 4.84 -6.85 23.99
C LYS A 432 5.13 -5.49 23.36
N ASN A 433 4.55 -4.43 23.94
CA ASN A 433 4.86 -3.05 23.57
C ASN A 433 5.34 -2.29 24.80
N SER A 434 6.32 -1.40 24.63
CA SER A 434 6.84 -0.58 25.74
C SER A 434 5.91 0.57 26.13
N TRP A 435 4.90 0.88 25.33
CA TRP A 435 3.89 1.88 25.64
C TRP A 435 2.89 1.36 26.66
N ALA A 436 2.52 2.20 27.64
CA ALA A 436 1.54 1.91 28.69
C ALA A 436 1.87 0.61 29.49
N GLU A 437 3.14 0.23 29.59
CA GLU A 437 3.60 -0.99 30.30
C GLU A 437 2.80 -2.23 29.92
N MET A 438 2.45 -2.38 28.65
CA MET A 438 1.65 -3.48 28.15
C MET A 438 2.35 -4.82 28.46
N HIS A 439 1.70 -5.67 29.24
CA HIS A 439 2.17 -7.04 29.46
C HIS A 439 2.13 -7.84 28.15
N MET A 440 2.93 -8.90 28.08
CA MET A 440 2.93 -9.78 26.92
C MET A 440 1.56 -10.44 26.74
N LYS A 441 0.95 -10.23 25.57
CA LYS A 441 -0.32 -10.85 25.16
C LYS A 441 -0.09 -11.88 24.06
N VAL A 442 -0.87 -12.96 24.07
CA VAL A 442 -0.76 -14.05 23.10
C VAL A 442 -2.02 -14.13 22.26
N TYR A 443 -1.84 -14.22 20.94
CA TYR A 443 -2.91 -14.25 19.95
C TYR A 443 -2.82 -15.55 19.15
N PRO A 444 -3.77 -16.48 19.34
CA PRO A 444 -3.82 -17.74 18.60
C PRO A 444 -4.45 -17.56 17.22
N SER A 445 -4.07 -18.44 16.30
CA SER A 445 -4.67 -18.60 15.00
C SER A 445 -4.77 -20.06 14.59
N VAL A 446 -5.87 -20.48 14.00
CA VAL A 446 -6.06 -21.81 13.45
C VAL A 446 -6.74 -21.67 12.08
N ASN A 447 -6.12 -22.25 11.07
CA ASN A 447 -6.66 -22.23 9.72
C ASN A 447 -6.61 -23.66 9.16
N ALA A 448 -7.63 -24.07 8.43
CA ALA A 448 -7.68 -25.35 7.79
C ALA A 448 -8.21 -25.22 6.36
N SER A 449 -7.66 -25.99 5.44
CA SER A 449 -8.23 -26.11 4.10
C SER A 449 -8.12 -27.53 3.59
N TYR A 450 -9.10 -27.95 2.83
CA TYR A 450 -9.15 -29.26 2.20
C TYR A 450 -9.42 -29.12 0.71
N ARG A 451 -8.55 -29.72 -0.10
CA ARG A 451 -8.72 -29.80 -1.55
C ARG A 451 -9.32 -31.16 -1.90
N PHE A 452 -10.41 -31.13 -2.64
CA PHE A 452 -11.05 -32.35 -3.15
C PHE A 452 -11.16 -32.28 -4.66
N GLY A 453 -10.73 -33.35 -5.27
CA GLY A 453 -10.46 -33.33 -6.72
C GLY A 453 -9.39 -32.30 -7.08
N ASP A 454 -9.32 -31.97 -8.38
CA ASP A 454 -8.30 -31.03 -8.91
C ASP A 454 -8.77 -29.57 -8.88
N ALA A 455 -10.06 -29.33 -8.62
CA ALA A 455 -10.70 -28.06 -8.86
C ALA A 455 -11.15 -27.33 -7.59
N TRP A 456 -11.50 -28.04 -6.53
CA TRP A 456 -12.18 -27.47 -5.38
C TRP A 456 -11.29 -27.38 -4.14
N LYS A 457 -11.45 -26.32 -3.39
CA LYS A 457 -10.84 -26.11 -2.08
C LYS A 457 -11.85 -25.49 -1.12
N LEU A 458 -12.09 -26.15 0.02
CA LEU A 458 -12.80 -25.58 1.16
C LEU A 458 -11.79 -25.07 2.17
N TYR A 459 -12.13 -24.00 2.90
CA TYR A 459 -11.31 -23.51 3.99
C TYR A 459 -12.15 -22.93 5.12
N ALA A 460 -11.61 -23.01 6.32
CA ALA A 460 -12.14 -22.38 7.53
C ALA A 460 -11.00 -21.79 8.34
N SER A 461 -11.24 -20.67 9.00
CA SER A 461 -10.24 -20.02 9.82
C SER A 461 -10.83 -19.39 11.07
N TYR A 462 -10.05 -19.44 12.16
CA TYR A 462 -10.23 -18.65 13.37
C TYR A 462 -8.92 -17.92 13.67
N ASN A 463 -8.95 -16.60 13.72
CA ASN A 463 -7.77 -15.79 13.92
C ASN A 463 -8.06 -14.68 14.92
N THR A 464 -7.09 -14.39 15.78
CA THR A 464 -7.12 -13.26 16.69
C THR A 464 -5.98 -12.30 16.38
N SER A 465 -6.15 -11.04 16.65
CA SER A 465 -5.16 -10.00 16.39
C SER A 465 -5.39 -8.76 17.25
N LEU A 466 -4.39 -7.89 17.33
CA LEU A 466 -4.51 -6.61 17.99
C LEU A 466 -3.93 -5.48 17.14
N ARG A 467 -4.32 -4.25 17.47
CA ARG A 467 -3.72 -3.01 16.98
C ARG A 467 -3.38 -2.09 18.16
N MET A 468 -2.16 -1.57 18.17
CA MET A 468 -1.80 -0.48 19.09
C MET A 468 -2.43 0.83 18.59
N PRO A 469 -2.83 1.75 19.51
CA PRO A 469 -3.26 3.08 19.11
C PRO A 469 -2.18 3.79 18.30
N SER A 470 -2.57 4.55 17.27
CA SER A 470 -1.64 5.44 16.57
C SER A 470 -1.22 6.61 17.46
N ILE A 471 -0.09 7.25 17.13
CA ILE A 471 0.39 8.37 17.94
C ILE A 471 -0.57 9.57 17.82
N THR A 472 -1.24 9.73 16.69
CA THR A 472 -2.30 10.72 16.51
C THR A 472 -3.48 10.46 17.43
N GLU A 473 -3.96 9.23 17.56
CA GLU A 473 -5.05 8.87 18.48
C GLU A 473 -4.70 9.12 19.95
N LEU A 474 -3.40 8.96 20.32
CA LEU A 474 -2.92 9.16 21.69
C LEU A 474 -2.68 10.63 22.06
N PHE A 475 -2.32 11.50 21.10
CA PHE A 475 -1.78 12.82 21.43
C PHE A 475 -2.33 13.99 20.65
N TYR A 476 -3.08 13.78 19.55
CA TYR A 476 -3.56 14.89 18.74
C TYR A 476 -4.68 15.68 19.44
N SER A 477 -4.32 16.84 20.00
CA SER A 477 -5.25 17.69 20.75
C SER A 477 -5.22 19.13 20.23
N VAL A 478 -5.44 19.29 18.90
CA VAL A 478 -5.38 20.57 18.18
C VAL A 478 -6.63 20.71 17.31
N GLY A 479 -7.12 21.95 17.14
CA GLY A 479 -8.20 22.26 16.19
C GLY A 479 -9.54 21.60 16.52
N GLY A 480 -9.91 21.52 17.81
CA GLY A 480 -11.16 20.88 18.24
C GLY A 480 -11.07 19.36 18.42
N HIS A 481 -9.86 18.80 18.44
CA HIS A 481 -9.62 17.39 18.78
C HIS A 481 -9.08 17.27 20.20
N LYS A 482 -9.43 16.19 20.88
CA LYS A 482 -9.01 15.84 22.23
C LYS A 482 -8.64 14.36 22.27
N ALA A 483 -7.36 14.08 22.17
CA ALA A 483 -6.81 12.72 22.22
C ALA A 483 -6.76 12.18 23.66
N ASP A 484 -6.70 10.84 23.79
CA ASP A 484 -6.55 10.17 25.08
C ASP A 484 -5.26 9.32 25.10
N PRO A 485 -4.24 9.68 25.88
CA PRO A 485 -3.00 8.92 25.99
C PRO A 485 -3.17 7.55 26.69
N ASN A 486 -4.33 7.27 27.30
CA ASN A 486 -4.63 6.03 28.02
C ASN A 486 -5.43 5.01 27.20
N LEU A 487 -5.56 5.21 25.88
CA LEU A 487 -6.24 4.26 25.01
C LEU A 487 -5.66 2.86 25.13
N LYS A 488 -6.57 1.87 25.22
CA LYS A 488 -6.23 0.45 25.20
C LYS A 488 -6.06 0.00 23.75
N PRO A 489 -5.21 -1.02 23.49
CA PRO A 489 -5.15 -1.65 22.18
C PRO A 489 -6.52 -2.20 21.75
N GLU A 490 -6.84 -2.06 20.46
CA GLU A 490 -7.97 -2.75 19.87
C GLU A 490 -7.66 -4.24 19.73
N GLU A 491 -8.66 -5.08 19.87
CA GLU A 491 -8.55 -6.52 19.67
C GLU A 491 -9.64 -7.02 18.73
N LEU A 492 -9.33 -8.04 17.95
CA LEU A 492 -10.23 -8.67 17.00
C LEU A 492 -10.16 -10.19 17.14
N SER A 493 -11.35 -10.79 17.15
CA SER A 493 -11.54 -12.22 16.92
C SER A 493 -12.38 -12.42 15.65
N ALA A 494 -11.91 -13.22 14.72
CA ALA A 494 -12.59 -13.42 13.45
C ALA A 494 -12.70 -14.89 13.06
N VAL A 495 -13.85 -15.24 12.50
CA VAL A 495 -14.14 -16.54 11.90
C VAL A 495 -14.41 -16.34 10.43
N GLU A 496 -13.88 -17.22 9.58
CA GLU A 496 -14.16 -17.22 8.15
C GLU A 496 -14.35 -18.64 7.65
N LEU A 497 -15.30 -18.81 6.74
CA LEU A 497 -15.55 -20.04 6.01
C LEU A 497 -15.68 -19.71 4.53
N GLY A 498 -15.06 -20.51 3.66
CA GLY A 498 -15.18 -20.28 2.23
C GLY A 498 -14.81 -21.47 1.37
N MET A 499 -15.07 -21.29 0.08
CA MET A 499 -14.76 -22.26 -0.97
C MET A 499 -14.16 -21.57 -2.18
N LYS A 500 -13.28 -22.27 -2.87
CA LYS A 500 -12.67 -21.86 -4.12
C LYS A 500 -12.80 -22.96 -5.16
N TYR A 501 -13.05 -22.55 -6.39
CA TYR A 501 -13.01 -23.41 -7.58
C TYR A 501 -11.98 -22.84 -8.55
N ALA A 502 -11.16 -23.69 -9.17
CA ALA A 502 -10.26 -23.27 -10.24
C ALA A 502 -10.00 -24.46 -11.17
N LYS A 503 -10.43 -24.38 -12.42
CA LYS A 503 -10.17 -25.41 -13.44
C LYS A 503 -10.42 -24.86 -14.84
N HIS A 504 -9.49 -25.16 -15.78
CA HIS A 504 -9.64 -24.89 -17.22
C HIS A 504 -10.09 -23.45 -17.56
N GLY A 505 -9.41 -22.44 -16.98
CA GLY A 505 -9.72 -21.05 -17.26
C GLY A 505 -10.95 -20.49 -16.53
N LEU A 506 -11.67 -21.29 -15.73
CA LEU A 506 -12.74 -20.82 -14.85
C LEU A 506 -12.26 -20.85 -13.41
N SER A 507 -12.35 -19.75 -12.70
CA SER A 507 -12.10 -19.69 -11.27
C SER A 507 -13.16 -18.87 -10.55
N GLY A 508 -13.45 -19.27 -9.32
CA GLY A 508 -14.41 -18.57 -8.48
C GLY A 508 -14.12 -18.79 -7.01
N SER A 509 -14.59 -17.89 -6.18
CA SER A 509 -14.54 -18.00 -4.72
C SER A 509 -15.82 -17.47 -4.10
N LEU A 510 -16.19 -18.05 -2.97
CA LEU A 510 -17.25 -17.58 -2.08
C LEU A 510 -16.74 -17.69 -0.66
N SER A 511 -16.85 -16.63 0.12
CA SER A 511 -16.55 -16.63 1.54
C SER A 511 -17.59 -15.89 2.36
N GLY A 512 -17.74 -16.31 3.61
CA GLY A 512 -18.47 -15.61 4.65
C GLY A 512 -17.57 -15.39 5.85
N PHE A 513 -17.65 -14.24 6.49
CA PHE A 513 -16.85 -13.89 7.65
C PHE A 513 -17.66 -13.23 8.74
N TYR A 514 -17.18 -13.37 9.97
CA TYR A 514 -17.67 -12.70 11.16
C TYR A 514 -16.49 -12.17 11.97
N ASN A 515 -16.53 -10.88 12.29
CA ASN A 515 -15.52 -10.13 13.01
C ASN A 515 -16.11 -9.57 14.30
N HIS A 516 -15.49 -9.86 15.44
CA HIS A 516 -15.84 -9.34 16.75
C HIS A 516 -14.73 -8.42 17.25
N TYR A 517 -15.00 -7.11 17.30
CA TYR A 517 -14.07 -6.10 17.75
C TYR A 517 -14.32 -5.74 19.19
N THR A 518 -13.26 -5.60 19.99
CA THR A 518 -13.29 -5.08 21.35
C THR A 518 -12.31 -3.92 21.50
N ASN A 519 -12.64 -2.96 22.36
CA ASN A 519 -11.88 -1.73 22.56
C ASN A 519 -11.63 -0.95 21.27
N LEU A 520 -12.54 -1.00 20.31
CA LEU A 520 -12.39 -0.28 19.04
C LEU A 520 -12.10 1.20 19.32
N ILE A 521 -11.09 1.77 18.65
CA ILE A 521 -10.70 3.17 18.80
C ILE A 521 -11.37 3.96 17.68
N ASP A 522 -12.02 5.08 18.08
CA ASP A 522 -12.59 6.02 17.14
C ASP A 522 -12.57 7.45 17.69
N TRP A 523 -12.67 8.40 16.78
CA TRP A 523 -12.93 9.78 17.09
C TRP A 523 -14.45 10.00 17.11
N ILE A 524 -14.97 10.46 18.24
CA ILE A 524 -16.41 10.67 18.41
C ILE A 524 -16.75 12.12 18.73
N ASP A 525 -17.91 12.56 18.25
CA ASP A 525 -18.63 13.75 18.68
C ASP A 525 -19.75 13.30 19.62
N ASP A 526 -19.65 13.60 20.91
CA ASP A 526 -20.66 13.31 21.95
C ASP A 526 -21.44 14.53 22.36
N GLY A 527 -21.36 15.62 21.60
CA GLY A 527 -22.03 16.90 21.86
C GLY A 527 -21.21 17.86 22.70
N GLU A 528 -20.00 17.50 23.21
CA GLU A 528 -19.11 18.45 23.89
C GLU A 528 -18.69 19.56 22.93
N LYS A 529 -18.71 20.79 23.42
CA LYS A 529 -18.28 21.97 22.68
C LYS A 529 -17.16 22.67 23.42
N ASP A 530 -16.22 23.23 22.66
CA ASP A 530 -15.17 24.08 23.19
C ASP A 530 -15.74 25.45 23.67
N ALA A 531 -14.87 26.28 24.24
CA ALA A 531 -15.23 27.61 24.70
C ALA A 531 -15.75 28.54 23.59
N GLY A 532 -15.47 28.24 22.33
CA GLY A 532 -15.97 28.95 21.14
C GLY A 532 -17.28 28.37 20.59
N GLY A 533 -17.83 27.31 21.19
CA GLY A 533 -19.04 26.62 20.75
C GLY A 533 -18.82 25.61 19.59
N ALA A 534 -17.57 25.34 19.22
CA ALA A 534 -17.24 24.33 18.22
C ALA A 534 -17.26 22.91 18.83
N VAL A 535 -17.63 21.93 18.03
CA VAL A 535 -17.63 20.50 18.39
C VAL A 535 -16.22 20.04 18.77
N VAL A 536 -16.11 19.29 19.86
CA VAL A 536 -14.87 18.62 20.28
C VAL A 536 -14.93 17.15 19.89
N TRP A 537 -14.02 16.73 19.02
CA TRP A 537 -13.82 15.33 18.64
C TRP A 537 -12.90 14.64 19.66
N LYS A 538 -13.36 13.55 20.27
CA LYS A 538 -12.60 12.80 21.27
C LYS A 538 -12.14 11.47 20.74
N SER A 539 -10.87 11.14 20.91
CA SER A 539 -10.37 9.78 20.67
C SER A 539 -10.71 8.91 21.88
N VAL A 540 -11.44 7.83 21.66
CA VAL A 540 -11.92 6.94 22.73
C VAL A 540 -11.87 5.48 22.31
N ASN A 541 -11.81 4.55 23.29
CA ASN A 541 -12.19 3.18 23.04
C ASN A 541 -13.71 3.10 22.93
N PHE A 542 -14.24 3.07 21.72
CA PHE A 542 -15.68 3.19 21.41
C PHE A 542 -16.51 1.97 21.83
N GLY A 543 -15.85 0.85 22.21
CA GLY A 543 -16.52 -0.36 22.70
C GLY A 543 -16.44 -1.54 21.75
N THR A 544 -17.57 -2.21 21.55
CA THR A 544 -17.65 -3.47 20.78
C THR A 544 -18.46 -3.25 19.51
N ILE A 545 -17.93 -3.76 18.38
CA ILE A 545 -18.64 -3.81 17.11
C ILE A 545 -18.58 -5.26 16.58
N ASP A 546 -19.68 -5.74 16.06
CA ASP A 546 -19.77 -6.98 15.31
C ASP A 546 -19.97 -6.69 13.84
N ALA A 547 -19.14 -7.27 12.98
CA ALA A 547 -19.27 -7.13 11.54
C ALA A 547 -19.33 -8.50 10.89
N TRP A 548 -20.23 -8.69 9.95
CA TRP A 548 -20.31 -9.90 9.14
C TRP A 548 -20.50 -9.55 7.67
N GLY A 549 -20.07 -10.42 6.82
CA GLY A 549 -20.19 -10.18 5.40
C GLY A 549 -19.91 -11.42 4.54
N THR A 550 -20.07 -11.22 3.25
CA THR A 550 -19.76 -12.22 2.24
C THR A 550 -19.02 -11.58 1.08
N GLU A 551 -18.10 -12.34 0.51
CA GLU A 551 -17.34 -11.98 -0.67
C GLU A 551 -17.48 -13.07 -1.72
N MET A 552 -17.70 -12.68 -2.96
CA MET A 552 -17.85 -13.58 -4.09
C MET A 552 -17.05 -13.07 -5.27
N ALA A 553 -16.32 -13.94 -5.96
CA ALA A 553 -15.62 -13.62 -7.19
C ALA A 553 -15.79 -14.75 -8.21
N LEU A 554 -15.92 -14.38 -9.47
CA LEU A 554 -15.94 -15.27 -10.62
C LEU A 554 -15.05 -14.70 -11.70
N ASN A 555 -14.10 -15.50 -12.21
CA ASN A 555 -13.20 -15.10 -13.28
C ASN A 555 -13.21 -16.17 -14.37
N ALA A 556 -13.25 -15.73 -15.62
CA ALA A 556 -13.21 -16.57 -16.80
C ALA A 556 -12.07 -16.11 -17.71
N ASP A 557 -11.12 -17.01 -18.01
CA ASP A 557 -10.11 -16.83 -19.04
C ASP A 557 -10.57 -17.54 -20.32
N PHE A 558 -11.08 -16.75 -21.24
CA PHE A 558 -11.62 -17.25 -22.51
C PHE A 558 -10.53 -17.77 -23.45
N ARG A 559 -9.27 -17.45 -23.23
CA ARG A 559 -8.15 -18.01 -23.98
C ARG A 559 -8.02 -19.52 -23.72
N GLN A 560 -8.41 -19.98 -22.52
CA GLN A 560 -8.45 -21.39 -22.13
C GLN A 560 -9.83 -22.02 -22.36
N LEU A 561 -10.93 -21.31 -22.09
CA LEU A 561 -12.29 -21.81 -22.22
C LEU A 561 -12.73 -21.99 -23.68
N LEU A 562 -12.35 -21.04 -24.53
CA LEU A 562 -12.73 -20.96 -25.95
C LEU A 562 -11.50 -20.61 -26.81
N PRO A 563 -10.50 -21.49 -26.98
CA PRO A 563 -9.21 -21.17 -27.59
C PRO A 563 -9.30 -20.70 -29.05
N THR A 564 -10.38 -21.04 -29.74
CA THR A 564 -10.60 -20.67 -31.17
C THR A 564 -11.04 -19.23 -31.35
N GLN A 565 -11.70 -18.63 -30.38
CA GLN A 565 -12.11 -17.22 -30.40
C GLN A 565 -10.93 -16.34 -29.95
N LYS A 566 -10.85 -15.09 -30.47
CA LYS A 566 -9.71 -14.19 -30.21
C LYS A 566 -10.14 -12.85 -29.60
N LEU A 567 -11.44 -12.58 -29.53
CA LEU A 567 -11.95 -11.29 -29.06
C LEU A 567 -11.93 -11.18 -27.54
N LEU A 568 -12.51 -12.15 -26.84
CA LEU A 568 -12.60 -12.16 -25.38
C LEU A 568 -11.29 -12.72 -24.78
N LYS A 569 -10.63 -11.97 -23.90
CA LYS A 569 -9.48 -12.46 -23.14
C LYS A 569 -9.92 -12.93 -21.76
N THR A 570 -10.37 -12.02 -20.93
CA THR A 570 -10.79 -12.32 -19.56
C THR A 570 -12.05 -11.55 -19.16
N LEU A 571 -12.86 -12.13 -18.30
CA LEU A 571 -13.97 -11.49 -17.61
C LEU A 571 -13.88 -11.83 -16.12
N GLY A 572 -13.85 -10.82 -15.26
CA GLY A 572 -13.97 -10.94 -13.81
C GLY A 572 -15.18 -10.19 -13.30
N ILE A 573 -15.93 -10.81 -12.37
CA ILE A 573 -17.02 -10.15 -11.65
C ILE A 573 -16.89 -10.53 -10.19
N SER A 574 -16.93 -9.53 -9.30
CA SER A 574 -16.87 -9.77 -7.87
C SER A 574 -17.84 -8.87 -7.10
N TYR A 575 -18.32 -9.38 -5.96
CA TYR A 575 -19.27 -8.71 -5.09
C TYR A 575 -18.88 -8.90 -3.63
N CYS A 576 -18.98 -7.83 -2.84
CA CYS A 576 -18.83 -7.83 -1.39
C CYS A 576 -20.04 -7.18 -0.74
N PHE A 577 -20.55 -7.84 0.30
CA PHE A 577 -21.57 -7.32 1.21
C PHE A 577 -21.05 -7.34 2.63
N ILE A 578 -21.26 -6.22 3.36
CA ILE A 578 -20.85 -6.07 4.76
C ILE A 578 -22.00 -5.45 5.54
N GLN A 579 -22.23 -5.96 6.74
CA GLN A 579 -23.16 -5.41 7.71
C GLN A 579 -22.46 -5.33 9.06
N GLN A 580 -22.53 -4.15 9.69
CA GLN A 580 -22.06 -3.94 11.06
C GLN A 580 -23.24 -3.84 12.02
N HIS A 581 -23.03 -4.40 13.22
CA HIS A 581 -23.90 -4.26 14.38
C HIS A 581 -23.14 -3.58 15.51
N HIS A 582 -23.71 -2.52 16.01
CA HIS A 582 -23.21 -1.80 17.18
C HIS A 582 -24.38 -1.42 18.08
N LYS A 583 -24.12 -1.23 19.36
CA LYS A 583 -25.11 -0.62 20.23
C LYS A 583 -25.29 0.84 19.77
N GLU A 584 -26.54 1.24 19.53
CA GLU A 584 -26.83 2.64 19.26
C GLU A 584 -26.47 3.49 20.49
N PHE A 585 -25.56 4.42 20.31
CA PHE A 585 -25.26 5.44 21.30
C PHE A 585 -25.98 6.71 20.85
N ALA A 586 -27.13 6.98 21.45
CA ALA A 586 -27.92 8.16 21.12
C ALA A 586 -27.09 9.44 21.32
N GLY A 587 -27.01 10.25 20.25
CA GLY A 587 -26.29 11.52 20.29
C GLY A 587 -24.78 11.43 20.04
N ILE A 588 -24.22 10.25 19.75
CA ILE A 588 -22.81 10.07 19.40
C ILE A 588 -22.63 9.94 17.89
N HIS A 589 -21.71 10.70 17.32
CA HIS A 589 -21.29 10.61 15.94
C HIS A 589 -19.87 10.03 15.87
N SER A 590 -19.69 8.93 15.14
CA SER A 590 -18.42 8.28 14.86
C SER A 590 -17.79 8.88 13.61
N LEU A 591 -16.47 9.05 13.59
CA LEU A 591 -15.76 9.61 12.44
C LEU A 591 -15.36 8.54 11.43
N TYR A 592 -14.98 7.34 11.87
CA TYR A 592 -14.45 6.29 11.00
C TYR A 592 -15.17 4.95 11.13
N ALA A 593 -15.47 4.50 12.36
CA ALA A 593 -15.89 3.14 12.63
C ALA A 593 -17.23 2.77 11.98
N LEU A 594 -18.12 3.73 11.77
CA LEU A 594 -19.44 3.51 11.18
C LEU A 594 -19.52 3.88 9.69
N GLU A 595 -18.42 4.33 9.09
CA GLU A 595 -18.31 4.63 7.66
C GLU A 595 -17.66 3.47 6.89
N TYR A 596 -18.45 2.57 6.34
CA TYR A 596 -17.96 1.41 5.61
C TYR A 596 -18.70 1.16 4.30
N LEU A 597 -18.09 0.44 3.37
CA LEU A 597 -18.77 -0.03 2.16
C LEU A 597 -19.69 -1.19 2.51
N LYS A 598 -21.01 -0.98 2.40
CA LYS A 598 -22.03 -2.02 2.58
C LYS A 598 -22.11 -2.95 1.39
N ASN A 599 -22.06 -2.40 0.19
CA ASN A 599 -22.07 -3.16 -1.06
C ASN A 599 -21.00 -2.64 -1.99
N LYS A 600 -20.27 -3.54 -2.59
CA LYS A 600 -19.33 -3.25 -3.69
C LYS A 600 -19.44 -4.30 -4.77
N VAL A 601 -19.53 -3.84 -6.03
CA VAL A 601 -19.41 -4.70 -7.22
C VAL A 601 -18.21 -4.24 -8.01
N VAL A 602 -17.39 -5.16 -8.50
CA VAL A 602 -16.30 -4.87 -9.43
C VAL A 602 -16.42 -5.81 -10.63
N GLY A 603 -16.40 -5.23 -11.82
CA GLY A 603 -16.37 -5.95 -13.08
C GLY A 603 -15.13 -5.56 -13.88
N ASN A 604 -14.41 -6.54 -14.43
CA ASN A 604 -13.23 -6.33 -15.27
C ASN A 604 -13.41 -7.12 -16.56
N LEU A 605 -13.26 -6.49 -17.70
CA LEU A 605 -13.34 -7.11 -19.01
C LEU A 605 -12.10 -6.77 -19.82
N GLN A 606 -11.46 -7.78 -20.39
CA GLN A 606 -10.36 -7.60 -21.34
C GLN A 606 -10.72 -8.18 -22.68
N LEU A 607 -10.54 -7.39 -23.73
CA LEU A 607 -10.80 -7.73 -25.12
C LEU A 607 -9.53 -7.56 -25.96
N ASN A 608 -9.32 -8.44 -26.91
CA ASN A 608 -8.38 -8.21 -28.01
C ASN A 608 -9.18 -7.81 -29.26
N LEU A 609 -9.24 -6.52 -29.55
CA LEU A 609 -10.05 -6.00 -30.66
C LEU A 609 -9.44 -6.34 -32.03
N TRP A 610 -8.12 -6.32 -32.11
CA TRP A 610 -7.40 -6.61 -33.35
C TRP A 610 -5.90 -6.83 -33.07
N LYS A 611 -5.33 -7.93 -33.54
CA LYS A 611 -3.89 -8.28 -33.42
C LYS A 611 -3.23 -7.84 -32.11
N ARG A 612 -2.78 -6.58 -32.03
CA ARG A 612 -2.05 -5.96 -30.92
C ARG A 612 -2.89 -4.91 -30.16
N LEU A 613 -4.14 -4.74 -30.54
CA LEU A 613 -5.04 -3.73 -29.97
C LEU A 613 -5.91 -4.37 -28.91
N ASP A 614 -5.66 -4.05 -27.67
CA ASP A 614 -6.40 -4.53 -26.50
C ASP A 614 -7.25 -3.42 -25.89
N LEU A 615 -8.44 -3.78 -25.42
CA LEU A 615 -9.33 -2.92 -24.64
C LEU A 615 -9.57 -3.54 -23.27
N GLY A 616 -9.20 -2.81 -22.24
CA GLY A 616 -9.56 -3.09 -20.85
C GLY A 616 -10.71 -2.19 -20.41
N VAL A 617 -11.72 -2.76 -19.74
CA VAL A 617 -12.87 -2.02 -19.20
C VAL A 617 -13.07 -2.45 -17.76
N ASP A 618 -13.11 -1.49 -16.85
CA ASP A 618 -13.39 -1.70 -15.44
C ASP A 618 -14.66 -0.97 -15.04
N TYR A 619 -15.55 -1.66 -14.34
CA TYR A 619 -16.74 -1.07 -13.75
C TYR A 619 -16.73 -1.31 -12.24
N ARG A 620 -17.03 -0.27 -11.45
CA ARG A 620 -17.13 -0.33 -10.01
C ARG A 620 -18.40 0.35 -9.53
N PHE A 621 -19.24 -0.40 -8.81
CA PHE A 621 -20.37 0.12 -8.06
C PHE A 621 -20.06 0.08 -6.56
N GLN A 622 -20.39 1.15 -5.83
CA GLN A 622 -20.17 1.30 -4.40
C GLN A 622 -21.40 1.90 -3.71
N HIS A 623 -21.75 1.32 -2.55
CA HIS A 623 -22.75 1.86 -1.64
C HIS A 623 -22.14 1.91 -0.24
N ARG A 624 -21.91 3.13 0.25
CA ARG A 624 -21.29 3.42 1.54
C ARG A 624 -22.34 3.74 2.59
N MET A 625 -22.15 3.25 3.81
CA MET A 625 -22.87 3.66 5.01
C MET A 625 -22.17 4.87 5.62
N GLY A 626 -22.88 5.58 6.51
CA GLY A 626 -22.36 6.77 7.17
C GLY A 626 -22.91 8.08 6.60
N SER A 627 -22.43 9.18 7.16
CA SER A 627 -22.85 10.53 6.80
C SER A 627 -21.77 11.54 7.17
N TYR A 628 -21.79 12.69 6.52
CA TYR A 628 -20.87 13.79 6.78
C TYR A 628 -21.62 15.13 6.86
N LYS A 629 -21.07 16.12 7.58
CA LYS A 629 -21.60 17.47 7.66
C LYS A 629 -20.89 18.36 6.62
N ASP A 630 -21.63 19.18 5.89
CA ASP A 630 -21.06 20.19 5.00
C ASP A 630 -20.56 21.42 5.77
N PRO A 631 -19.91 22.41 5.11
CA PRO A 631 -19.43 23.61 5.80
C PRO A 631 -20.52 24.42 6.53
N ALA A 632 -21.80 24.28 6.14
CA ALA A 632 -22.94 24.90 6.79
C ALA A 632 -23.50 24.07 7.95
N GLY A 633 -22.94 22.90 8.23
CA GLY A 633 -23.36 21.97 9.28
C GLY A 633 -24.52 21.05 8.88
N LYS A 634 -24.98 21.09 7.63
CA LYS A 634 -26.05 20.23 7.12
C LYS A 634 -25.53 18.80 6.94
N LEU A 635 -26.30 17.82 7.43
CA LEU A 635 -25.98 16.40 7.32
C LEU A 635 -26.29 15.87 5.94
N HIS A 636 -25.32 15.18 5.33
CA HIS A 636 -25.45 14.46 4.08
C HIS A 636 -25.13 12.97 4.30
N ARG A 637 -25.94 12.09 3.72
CA ARG A 637 -25.61 10.65 3.64
C ARG A 637 -24.81 10.36 2.41
N TYR A 638 -23.91 9.39 2.47
CA TYR A 638 -23.21 8.91 1.28
C TYR A 638 -24.20 8.28 0.29
N GLY A 639 -24.09 8.66 -0.97
CA GLY A 639 -24.87 8.08 -2.06
C GLY A 639 -24.20 6.85 -2.66
N SER A 640 -24.99 6.07 -3.40
CA SER A 640 -24.44 5.01 -4.25
C SER A 640 -23.98 5.59 -5.58
N TYR A 641 -22.87 5.10 -6.12
CA TYR A 641 -22.37 5.51 -7.43
C TYR A 641 -21.74 4.35 -8.19
N GLY A 642 -21.71 4.48 -9.52
CA GLY A 642 -21.03 3.57 -10.44
C GLY A 642 -20.02 4.32 -11.28
N ILE A 643 -18.79 3.82 -11.36
CA ILE A 643 -17.68 4.38 -12.14
C ILE A 643 -17.32 3.40 -13.24
N LEU A 644 -17.15 3.91 -14.44
CA LEU A 644 -16.67 3.18 -15.61
C LEU A 644 -15.35 3.75 -16.07
N ASP A 645 -14.34 2.88 -16.14
CA ASP A 645 -12.99 3.20 -16.59
C ASP A 645 -12.65 2.32 -17.80
N ALA A 646 -11.89 2.84 -18.76
CA ALA A 646 -11.44 2.05 -19.90
C ALA A 646 -10.04 2.44 -20.36
N LYS A 647 -9.32 1.46 -20.95
CA LYS A 647 -7.98 1.65 -21.51
C LYS A 647 -7.86 0.91 -22.84
N LEU A 648 -7.57 1.65 -23.89
CA LEU A 648 -7.24 1.12 -25.20
C LEU A 648 -5.72 1.10 -25.35
N SER A 649 -5.12 -0.06 -25.59
CA SER A 649 -3.67 -0.23 -25.68
C SER A 649 -3.26 -0.91 -26.96
N TRP A 650 -2.27 -0.34 -27.64
CA TRP A 650 -1.58 -0.99 -28.76
C TRP A 650 -0.23 -1.51 -28.28
N ASN A 651 -0.08 -2.85 -28.32
CA ASN A 651 1.06 -3.58 -27.75
C ASN A 651 1.98 -4.11 -28.86
N ALA A 652 3.08 -3.41 -29.15
CA ALA A 652 4.15 -3.90 -30.02
C ALA A 652 5.31 -4.48 -29.16
N PRO A 653 6.25 -5.24 -29.74
CA PRO A 653 7.31 -5.91 -28.96
C PRO A 653 8.17 -4.97 -28.10
N LYS A 654 8.42 -3.75 -28.59
CA LYS A 654 9.23 -2.73 -27.89
C LYS A 654 8.43 -1.49 -27.48
N TRP A 655 7.20 -1.34 -27.95
CA TRP A 655 6.37 -0.16 -27.73
C TRP A 655 4.99 -0.53 -27.21
N ASN A 656 4.53 0.20 -26.23
CA ASN A 656 3.16 0.21 -25.82
C ASN A 656 2.64 1.64 -25.88
N VAL A 657 1.57 1.89 -26.64
CA VAL A 657 0.90 3.18 -26.70
C VAL A 657 -0.53 2.97 -26.22
N TYR A 658 -1.03 3.85 -25.38
CA TYR A 658 -2.37 3.67 -24.83
C TYR A 658 -3.10 4.98 -24.62
N PHE A 659 -4.41 4.84 -24.56
CA PHE A 659 -5.36 5.88 -24.22
C PHE A 659 -6.27 5.36 -23.11
N ALA A 660 -6.34 6.07 -21.99
CA ALA A 660 -7.15 5.67 -20.85
C ALA A 660 -8.12 6.78 -20.45
N GLY A 661 -9.32 6.39 -20.04
CA GLY A 661 -10.32 7.29 -19.51
C GLY A 661 -10.89 6.75 -18.21
N ASN A 662 -10.92 7.58 -17.20
CA ASN A 662 -11.50 7.27 -15.90
C ASN A 662 -12.78 8.08 -15.70
N ASN A 663 -13.73 7.51 -14.95
CA ASN A 663 -15.05 8.10 -14.72
C ASN A 663 -15.74 8.51 -16.02
N LEU A 664 -15.76 7.62 -17.01
CA LEU A 664 -16.34 7.90 -18.35
C LEU A 664 -17.84 8.20 -18.32
N LEU A 665 -18.53 7.87 -17.22
CA LEU A 665 -19.93 8.24 -16.99
C LEU A 665 -20.11 9.64 -16.39
N ASP A 666 -19.02 10.36 -16.16
CA ASP A 666 -18.97 11.71 -15.56
C ASP A 666 -19.80 11.81 -14.27
N ARG A 667 -19.63 10.84 -13.38
CA ARG A 667 -20.37 10.81 -12.12
C ARG A 667 -19.75 11.76 -11.09
N ASP A 668 -20.58 12.61 -10.52
CA ASP A 668 -20.25 13.34 -9.32
C ASP A 668 -20.29 12.38 -8.11
N TYR A 669 -19.19 12.26 -7.38
CA TYR A 669 -19.11 11.39 -6.21
C TYR A 669 -18.08 11.88 -5.20
N VAL A 670 -18.21 11.37 -3.97
CA VAL A 670 -17.27 11.58 -2.87
C VAL A 670 -16.92 10.22 -2.24
N ASP A 671 -15.65 9.99 -1.99
CA ASP A 671 -15.16 8.85 -1.19
C ASP A 671 -15.08 9.24 0.30
N VAL A 672 -14.68 10.48 0.57
CA VAL A 672 -14.66 11.13 1.89
C VAL A 672 -15.51 12.38 1.81
N GLY A 673 -16.30 12.64 2.83
CA GLY A 673 -17.21 13.80 2.87
C GLY A 673 -16.51 15.12 2.55
N ASN A 674 -17.18 15.98 1.78
CA ASN A 674 -16.70 17.29 1.32
C ASN A 674 -15.51 17.26 0.34
N VAL A 675 -14.98 16.09 0.00
CA VAL A 675 -13.87 15.95 -0.95
C VAL A 675 -14.42 15.41 -2.27
N LYS A 676 -14.80 16.33 -3.16
CA LYS A 676 -15.29 15.98 -4.50
C LYS A 676 -14.19 15.29 -5.31
N GLN A 677 -14.53 14.17 -5.92
CA GLN A 677 -13.64 13.43 -6.81
C GLN A 677 -13.71 13.98 -8.25
N PRO A 678 -12.67 13.75 -9.08
CA PRO A 678 -12.66 14.27 -10.45
C PRO A 678 -13.78 13.64 -11.31
N GLY A 679 -14.31 14.43 -12.23
CA GLY A 679 -15.14 13.96 -13.34
C GLY A 679 -14.35 13.13 -14.34
N VAL A 680 -14.67 13.23 -15.63
CA VAL A 680 -13.92 12.52 -16.68
C VAL A 680 -12.45 12.91 -16.67
N TRP A 681 -11.58 11.89 -16.58
CA TRP A 681 -10.14 12.05 -16.61
C TRP A 681 -9.54 11.23 -17.75
N ILE A 682 -8.93 11.90 -18.72
CA ILE A 682 -8.34 11.26 -19.90
C ILE A 682 -6.81 11.30 -19.78
N VAL A 683 -6.17 10.20 -20.15
CA VAL A 683 -4.70 10.06 -20.19
C VAL A 683 -4.31 9.41 -21.52
N ALA A 684 -3.26 9.93 -22.14
CA ALA A 684 -2.55 9.30 -23.24
C ALA A 684 -1.11 9.02 -22.80
N GLY A 685 -0.58 7.85 -23.14
CA GLY A 685 0.76 7.46 -22.75
C GLY A 685 1.46 6.56 -23.75
N ALA A 686 2.79 6.56 -23.65
CA ALA A 686 3.65 5.66 -24.40
C ALA A 686 4.75 5.10 -23.51
N ARG A 687 5.11 3.83 -23.76
CA ARG A 687 6.22 3.16 -23.09
C ARG A 687 7.09 2.48 -24.13
N PHE A 688 8.39 2.55 -23.92
CA PHE A 688 9.39 1.85 -24.69
C PHE A 688 10.17 0.91 -23.78
N ASP A 689 10.27 -0.35 -24.16
CA ASP A 689 11.00 -1.41 -23.45
C ASP A 689 12.03 -2.03 -24.39
N VAL A 690 13.29 -2.15 -23.94
CA VAL A 690 14.35 -2.81 -24.70
C VAL A 690 15.18 -3.69 -23.78
N GLU A 691 15.53 -4.89 -24.26
CA GLU A 691 16.54 -5.75 -23.67
C GLU A 691 17.90 -5.32 -24.23
N LEU A 692 18.92 -5.22 -23.34
CA LEU A 692 20.26 -4.72 -23.64
C LEU A 692 21.23 -5.85 -23.92
#